data_9919011044ee48803e7f1dc46e5bf0f1
#
_entry.id   9919011044ee48803e7f1dc46e5bf0f1
#
_cell.length_a   1.000
_cell.length_b   1.000
_cell.length_c   1.000
_cell.angle_alpha   90.00
_cell.angle_beta   90.00
_cell.angle_gamma   90.00
#
_symmetry.space_group_name_H-M   'P 1'
#
loop_
_entity.id
_entity.type
_entity.pdbx_description
1 polymer ?
#
loop_
_entity_poly.entity_id
_entity_poly.type
_entity_poly.pdbx_seq_one_letter_code
_entity_poly.pdbx_strand_id
1 'polypeptide(L)'
;AARGRLVSDAMRPAETTEAWALAPDVDPLATEGIARIEARNEQEEALAIAVVLREAIEEPGASAALVTPDRAIAARVVAELQRFGLDVVDSAGRGLRGTPIGTLARLATAAARSDGAPLDILALAKHPLATFGLPRAICRSAAETIDLLLFRGRLLAGGLAGLPAALAAAIDDAADPDRRQHPSVRRLTVADGDAAADLVTRMVAALDPLAARLADGARSDAATLALELRTTLAAILETEEGPGVIEADEDGEALVDLLDGLGGPHGAALALSGPEFPDFLDAAMGGAAVPPRGGGDPRIAIWGTLEARLQSADCLVLAGLDEGIWPAAARTDPWLSRSMRASFGLEAPERRLGQAAHDFAAALGNPRVVITRCERRGGTPTIPSRWLQRIDARLGAAATTEILARGAVYLDWARALDAAPAAEATKRPRPKPPLSARPKRLSVTEIETLVRDPYAIYARRILKLEPLDPIDVAPDAALRGTLIHEALGRFAQRWTREFDGRAEAALIEEGREVFREIAAFPAVHALWWPRFLAIARWYVGWEHSRDQIAERHAEIDGRMAVLGGFELTGRADRIDRRRDGAYEIIDFKTGAPPSAKQLATGLAPQLALESAMLARGAFRDIPAGGSVAVLGWIGLGKVGKGQPFSSAVKDKTADELGGEAADRLARLVAAYADENRTYVSRARPMFETRWESPYDHLARVAEWALGEGDET
;
A
#
# COMPACT_ATOMS: atom_id res chain seq x y z
N ALA A 1 -20.73 -48.71 16.79
CA ALA A 1 -20.35 -49.06 18.18
C ALA A 1 -18.87 -48.77 18.44
N ALA A 2 -17.92 -49.19 17.55
CA ALA A 2 -16.46 -49.01 17.74
C ALA A 2 -16.07 -47.53 17.84
N ARG A 3 -16.54 -46.67 16.91
CA ARG A 3 -16.27 -45.23 16.91
C ARG A 3 -16.82 -44.54 18.15
N GLY A 4 -18.03 -44.90 18.60
CA GLY A 4 -18.61 -44.33 19.84
C GLY A 4 -17.76 -44.60 21.07
N ARG A 5 -17.14 -45.81 21.17
CA ARG A 5 -16.19 -46.13 22.23
C ARG A 5 -14.92 -45.28 22.17
N LEU A 6 -14.30 -45.14 20.99
CA LEU A 6 -13.14 -44.28 20.78
C LEU A 6 -13.42 -42.82 21.21
N VAL A 7 -14.54 -42.26 20.74
CA VAL A 7 -14.93 -40.88 21.06
C VAL A 7 -15.19 -40.72 22.55
N SER A 8 -15.93 -41.65 23.16
CA SER A 8 -16.20 -41.64 24.60
C SER A 8 -14.90 -41.70 25.42
N ASP A 9 -13.93 -42.52 25.03
CA ASP A 9 -12.64 -42.62 25.70
C ASP A 9 -11.80 -41.36 25.51
N ALA A 10 -11.70 -40.86 24.29
CA ALA A 10 -10.93 -39.67 23.98
C ALA A 10 -11.47 -38.42 24.68
N MET A 11 -12.80 -38.30 24.83
CA MET A 11 -13.46 -37.13 25.42
C MET A 11 -13.71 -37.25 26.94
N ARG A 12 -13.10 -38.23 27.61
CA ARG A 12 -13.19 -38.37 29.08
C ARG A 12 -12.76 -37.10 29.82
N PRO A 13 -13.40 -36.73 30.93
CA PRO A 13 -12.90 -35.67 31.80
C PRO A 13 -11.46 -35.95 32.27
N ALA A 14 -10.71 -34.88 32.57
CA ALA A 14 -9.29 -34.98 32.94
C ALA A 14 -9.06 -35.91 34.16
N GLU A 15 -9.98 -35.88 35.12
CA GLU A 15 -9.94 -36.64 36.35
C GLU A 15 -10.12 -38.15 36.13
N THR A 16 -10.55 -38.60 34.96
CA THR A 16 -10.82 -39.99 34.62
C THR A 16 -9.92 -40.55 33.52
N THR A 17 -8.91 -39.77 33.06
CA THR A 17 -8.01 -40.18 31.97
C THR A 17 -7.10 -41.36 32.34
N GLU A 18 -6.84 -41.64 33.63
CA GLU A 18 -6.12 -42.86 34.08
C GLU A 18 -6.83 -44.14 33.60
N ALA A 19 -8.11 -44.13 33.32
CA ALA A 19 -8.83 -45.27 32.74
C ALA A 19 -8.31 -45.65 31.33
N TRP A 20 -7.55 -44.78 30.65
CA TRP A 20 -6.89 -45.11 29.38
C TRP A 20 -5.86 -46.22 29.50
N ALA A 21 -5.19 -46.32 30.67
CA ALA A 21 -4.21 -47.39 30.92
C ALA A 21 -4.82 -48.78 30.93
N LEU A 22 -6.12 -48.88 31.26
CA LEU A 22 -6.87 -50.14 31.33
C LEU A 22 -7.79 -50.34 30.13
N ALA A 23 -7.89 -49.34 29.22
CA ALA A 23 -8.77 -49.42 28.08
C ALA A 23 -8.21 -50.39 27.00
N PRO A 24 -9.06 -51.23 26.39
CA PRO A 24 -8.62 -52.15 25.33
C PRO A 24 -8.07 -51.35 24.12
N ASP A 25 -7.31 -52.03 23.28
CA ASP A 25 -6.87 -51.51 22.01
C ASP A 25 -8.06 -50.99 21.18
N VAL A 26 -7.84 -49.95 20.41
CA VAL A 26 -8.89 -49.37 19.59
C VAL A 26 -9.23 -50.33 18.44
N ASP A 27 -10.49 -50.64 18.33
CA ASP A 27 -11.02 -51.43 17.22
C ASP A 27 -10.76 -50.69 15.87
N PRO A 28 -10.11 -51.33 14.90
CA PRO A 28 -9.84 -50.71 13.60
C PRO A 28 -11.08 -50.11 12.91
N LEU A 29 -12.26 -50.66 13.12
CA LEU A 29 -13.54 -50.16 12.61
C LEU A 29 -13.90 -48.77 13.19
N ALA A 30 -13.25 -48.35 14.27
CA ALA A 30 -13.48 -47.03 14.87
C ALA A 30 -13.08 -45.85 13.94
N THR A 31 -12.09 -46.08 13.08
CA THR A 31 -11.59 -45.06 12.15
C THR A 31 -12.12 -45.19 10.73
N GLU A 32 -12.99 -46.18 10.46
CA GLU A 32 -13.61 -46.37 9.16
C GLU A 32 -14.42 -45.12 8.79
N GLY A 33 -14.23 -44.56 7.57
CA GLY A 33 -14.88 -43.34 7.12
C GLY A 33 -14.35 -42.05 7.77
N ILE A 34 -13.27 -42.10 8.57
CA ILE A 34 -12.57 -40.90 9.06
C ILE A 34 -11.34 -40.61 8.19
N ALA A 35 -11.20 -39.37 7.74
CA ALA A 35 -9.99 -38.84 7.12
C ALA A 35 -9.54 -37.55 7.87
N ARG A 36 -8.25 -37.24 7.82
CA ARG A 36 -7.71 -36.02 8.44
C ARG A 36 -6.80 -35.30 7.46
N ILE A 37 -7.06 -34.00 7.31
CA ILE A 37 -6.30 -33.08 6.45
C ILE A 37 -5.50 -32.16 7.34
N GLU A 38 -4.17 -32.12 7.15
CA GLU A 38 -3.27 -31.13 7.74
C GLU A 38 -2.68 -30.29 6.60
N ALA A 39 -3.28 -29.12 6.39
CA ALA A 39 -2.86 -28.19 5.34
C ALA A 39 -1.71 -27.30 5.83
N ARG A 40 -0.91 -26.77 4.92
CA ARG A 40 0.20 -25.85 5.27
C ARG A 40 -0.30 -24.51 5.79
N ASN A 41 -1.44 -24.06 5.27
CA ASN A 41 -2.06 -22.78 5.60
C ASN A 41 -3.58 -22.84 5.38
N GLU A 42 -4.26 -21.76 5.79
CA GLU A 42 -5.72 -21.65 5.71
C GLU A 42 -6.27 -21.66 4.27
N GLN A 43 -5.48 -21.27 3.27
CA GLN A 43 -5.92 -21.30 1.87
C GLN A 43 -5.92 -22.72 1.32
N GLU A 44 -4.85 -23.47 1.58
CA GLU A 44 -4.78 -24.89 1.21
C GLU A 44 -5.84 -25.71 1.96
N GLU A 45 -6.11 -25.38 3.24
CA GLU A 45 -7.21 -25.98 4.01
C GLU A 45 -8.55 -25.75 3.34
N ALA A 46 -8.88 -24.50 3.01
CA ALA A 46 -10.16 -24.15 2.37
C ALA A 46 -10.35 -24.81 1.01
N LEU A 47 -9.31 -24.85 0.17
CA LEU A 47 -9.38 -25.53 -1.13
C LEU A 47 -9.55 -27.03 -0.96
N ALA A 48 -8.83 -27.68 -0.04
CA ALA A 48 -8.98 -29.10 0.24
C ALA A 48 -10.41 -29.43 0.74
N ILE A 49 -10.99 -28.57 1.60
CA ILE A 49 -12.39 -28.70 2.03
C ILE A 49 -13.34 -28.61 0.83
N ALA A 50 -13.15 -27.62 -0.05
CA ALA A 50 -14.00 -27.45 -1.23
C ALA A 50 -13.92 -28.69 -2.15
N VAL A 51 -12.74 -29.29 -2.30
CA VAL A 51 -12.54 -30.55 -3.06
C VAL A 51 -13.30 -31.71 -2.39
N VAL A 52 -13.23 -31.83 -1.06
CA VAL A 52 -14.00 -32.87 -0.32
C VAL A 52 -15.50 -32.70 -0.54
N LEU A 53 -16.01 -31.48 -0.37
CA LEU A 53 -17.45 -31.20 -0.54
C LEU A 53 -17.89 -31.44 -1.98
N ARG A 54 -17.10 -31.04 -2.96
CA ARG A 54 -17.38 -31.24 -4.37
C ARG A 54 -17.38 -32.74 -4.72
N GLU A 55 -16.42 -33.50 -4.22
CA GLU A 55 -16.36 -34.95 -4.44
C GLU A 55 -17.53 -35.68 -3.78
N ALA A 56 -17.90 -35.27 -2.55
CA ALA A 56 -18.99 -35.92 -1.82
C ALA A 56 -20.34 -35.83 -2.54
N ILE A 57 -20.60 -34.76 -3.30
CA ILE A 57 -21.85 -34.57 -4.05
C ILE A 57 -21.83 -35.14 -5.46
N GLU A 58 -20.73 -35.80 -5.91
CA GLU A 58 -20.70 -36.55 -7.16
C GLU A 58 -21.68 -37.71 -7.13
N GLU A 59 -21.92 -38.27 -5.97
CA GLU A 59 -22.89 -39.36 -5.78
C GLU A 59 -24.31 -38.78 -5.81
N PRO A 60 -25.19 -39.29 -6.70
CA PRO A 60 -26.56 -38.77 -6.82
C PRO A 60 -27.32 -38.87 -5.50
N GLY A 61 -27.84 -37.77 -5.02
CA GLY A 61 -28.62 -37.68 -3.78
C GLY A 61 -27.78 -37.60 -2.52
N ALA A 62 -26.45 -37.62 -2.58
CA ALA A 62 -25.59 -37.43 -1.42
C ALA A 62 -25.59 -35.99 -0.97
N SER A 63 -25.45 -35.82 0.34
CA SER A 63 -25.36 -34.53 1.03
C SER A 63 -23.99 -34.34 1.69
N ALA A 64 -23.48 -33.12 1.69
CA ALA A 64 -22.24 -32.77 2.34
C ALA A 64 -22.40 -31.50 3.21
N ALA A 65 -21.69 -31.44 4.34
CA ALA A 65 -21.75 -30.26 5.17
C ALA A 65 -20.37 -29.92 5.74
N LEU A 66 -20.09 -28.62 5.81
CA LEU A 66 -18.97 -28.04 6.55
C LEU A 66 -19.48 -27.58 7.91
N VAL A 67 -18.81 -27.97 8.99
CA VAL A 67 -19.04 -27.45 10.34
C VAL A 67 -17.79 -26.73 10.81
N THR A 68 -17.91 -25.45 11.13
CA THR A 68 -16.79 -24.67 11.67
C THR A 68 -17.26 -23.49 12.52
N PRO A 69 -16.61 -23.21 13.66
CA PRO A 69 -16.82 -21.96 14.39
C PRO A 69 -16.11 -20.75 13.71
N ASP A 70 -15.19 -21.01 12.77
CA ASP A 70 -14.37 -19.98 12.10
C ASP A 70 -15.06 -19.50 10.82
N ARG A 71 -15.62 -18.30 10.87
CA ARG A 71 -16.31 -17.68 9.72
C ARG A 71 -15.35 -17.33 8.59
N ALA A 72 -14.06 -17.12 8.88
CA ALA A 72 -13.06 -16.86 7.85
C ALA A 72 -12.79 -18.10 6.99
N ILE A 73 -12.73 -19.28 7.60
CA ILE A 73 -12.64 -20.55 6.85
C ILE A 73 -13.91 -20.75 6.03
N ALA A 74 -15.10 -20.55 6.63
CA ALA A 74 -16.36 -20.68 5.90
C ALA A 74 -16.41 -19.79 4.65
N ALA A 75 -16.06 -18.52 4.77
CA ALA A 75 -16.02 -17.58 3.65
C ALA A 75 -15.02 -17.99 2.55
N ARG A 76 -13.83 -18.49 2.94
CA ARG A 76 -12.83 -19.00 1.99
C ARG A 76 -13.36 -20.22 1.24
N VAL A 77 -13.99 -21.16 1.94
CA VAL A 77 -14.57 -22.36 1.33
C VAL A 77 -15.71 -21.99 0.35
N VAL A 78 -16.55 -21.02 0.69
CA VAL A 78 -17.57 -20.50 -0.24
C VAL A 78 -16.90 -20.00 -1.53
N ALA A 79 -15.84 -19.19 -1.39
CA ALA A 79 -15.12 -18.65 -2.55
C ALA A 79 -14.45 -19.77 -3.39
N GLU A 80 -13.90 -20.82 -2.76
CA GLU A 80 -13.33 -21.95 -3.48
C GLU A 80 -14.40 -22.80 -4.18
N LEU A 81 -15.58 -22.97 -3.59
CA LEU A 81 -16.68 -23.69 -4.22
C LEU A 81 -17.21 -22.96 -5.46
N GLN A 82 -17.16 -21.63 -5.50
CA GLN A 82 -17.49 -20.85 -6.70
C GLN A 82 -16.60 -21.20 -7.91
N ARG A 83 -15.33 -21.62 -7.70
CA ARG A 83 -14.47 -22.11 -8.77
C ARG A 83 -15.03 -23.36 -9.46
N PHE A 84 -15.86 -24.12 -8.77
CA PHE A 84 -16.57 -25.30 -9.31
C PHE A 84 -17.98 -24.97 -9.79
N GLY A 85 -18.39 -23.69 -9.81
CA GLY A 85 -19.73 -23.27 -10.17
C GLY A 85 -20.79 -23.64 -9.13
N LEU A 86 -20.37 -23.84 -7.88
CA LEU A 86 -21.27 -24.17 -6.76
C LEU A 86 -21.51 -22.93 -5.92
N ASP A 87 -22.74 -22.48 -5.91
CA ASP A 87 -23.21 -21.45 -4.98
C ASP A 87 -23.66 -22.11 -3.69
N VAL A 88 -23.05 -21.71 -2.57
CA VAL A 88 -23.35 -22.28 -1.26
C VAL A 88 -23.62 -21.17 -0.27
N VAL A 89 -24.61 -21.37 0.56
CA VAL A 89 -25.05 -20.42 1.57
C VAL A 89 -24.51 -20.81 2.95
N ASP A 90 -23.83 -19.88 3.61
CA ASP A 90 -23.45 -20.03 5.01
C ASP A 90 -24.68 -19.78 5.91
N SER A 91 -25.13 -20.79 6.66
CA SER A 91 -26.30 -20.68 7.55
C SER A 91 -26.12 -19.66 8.68
N ALA A 92 -24.89 -19.35 9.06
CA ALA A 92 -24.60 -18.31 10.05
C ALA A 92 -24.74 -16.89 9.47
N GLY A 93 -24.99 -16.77 8.17
CA GLY A 93 -25.02 -15.49 7.46
C GLY A 93 -23.63 -14.88 7.29
N ARG A 94 -23.60 -13.69 6.71
CA ARG A 94 -22.36 -12.90 6.53
C ARG A 94 -22.35 -11.70 7.46
N GLY A 95 -21.19 -11.35 7.97
CA GLY A 95 -21.06 -10.18 8.85
C GLY A 95 -21.33 -8.89 8.07
N LEU A 96 -22.23 -8.04 8.57
CA LEU A 96 -22.62 -6.77 7.95
C LEU A 96 -21.41 -5.88 7.64
N ARG A 97 -20.42 -5.86 8.52
CA ARG A 97 -19.17 -5.10 8.35
C ARG A 97 -18.45 -5.37 7.04
N GLY A 98 -18.51 -6.60 6.54
CA GLY A 98 -17.81 -7.05 5.31
C GLY A 98 -18.64 -6.92 4.04
N THR A 99 -19.90 -6.53 4.13
CA THR A 99 -20.76 -6.36 2.96
C THR A 99 -20.42 -5.12 2.17
N PRO A 100 -20.81 -5.00 0.89
CA PRO A 100 -20.60 -3.80 0.12
C PRO A 100 -21.17 -2.55 0.79
N ILE A 101 -22.41 -2.60 1.29
CA ILE A 101 -23.02 -1.44 1.93
C ILE A 101 -22.39 -1.12 3.30
N GLY A 102 -22.01 -2.12 4.09
CA GLY A 102 -21.26 -1.93 5.34
C GLY A 102 -19.89 -1.30 5.09
N THR A 103 -19.21 -1.71 4.00
CA THR A 103 -17.96 -1.11 3.57
C THR A 103 -18.16 0.35 3.14
N LEU A 104 -19.24 0.64 2.38
CA LEU A 104 -19.57 2.01 1.98
C LEU A 104 -19.83 2.91 3.19
N ALA A 105 -20.56 2.44 4.20
CA ALA A 105 -20.82 3.18 5.44
C ALA A 105 -19.52 3.53 6.18
N ARG A 106 -18.57 2.60 6.24
CA ARG A 106 -17.25 2.83 6.86
C ARG A 106 -16.42 3.83 6.06
N LEU A 107 -16.40 3.73 4.72
CA LEU A 107 -15.69 4.66 3.85
C LEU A 107 -16.29 6.08 3.91
N ALA A 108 -17.61 6.21 3.92
CA ALA A 108 -18.28 7.49 4.09
C ALA A 108 -17.93 8.15 5.44
N THR A 109 -17.94 7.34 6.52
CA THR A 109 -17.54 7.81 7.86
C THR A 109 -16.07 8.20 7.91
N ALA A 110 -15.18 7.43 7.29
CA ALA A 110 -13.74 7.74 7.21
C ALA A 110 -13.49 9.02 6.43
N ALA A 111 -14.09 9.18 5.24
CA ALA A 111 -13.94 10.36 4.40
C ALA A 111 -14.46 11.64 5.09
N ALA A 112 -15.59 11.56 5.80
CA ALA A 112 -16.13 12.66 6.60
C ALA A 112 -15.22 12.99 7.80
N ARG A 113 -14.72 11.96 8.52
CA ARG A 113 -13.87 12.14 9.71
C ARG A 113 -12.48 12.68 9.39
N SER A 114 -11.89 12.26 8.28
CA SER A 114 -10.57 12.71 7.84
C SER A 114 -10.57 14.10 7.21
N ASP A 115 -11.71 14.77 7.17
CA ASP A 115 -11.89 16.08 6.52
C ASP A 115 -11.37 16.07 5.07
N GLY A 116 -11.70 15.02 4.33
CA GLY A 116 -11.39 14.92 2.92
C GLY A 116 -9.98 14.44 2.58
N ALA A 117 -9.36 13.60 3.43
CA ALA A 117 -8.07 13.00 3.09
C ALA A 117 -8.12 12.26 1.74
N PRO A 118 -7.11 12.42 0.87
CA PRO A 118 -7.11 11.90 -0.51
C PRO A 118 -7.44 10.42 -0.64
N LEU A 119 -6.87 9.58 0.23
CA LEU A 119 -7.09 8.12 0.19
C LEU A 119 -8.53 7.75 0.54
N ASP A 120 -9.11 8.41 1.55
CA ASP A 120 -10.49 8.14 1.98
C ASP A 120 -11.50 8.60 0.93
N ILE A 121 -11.28 9.79 0.35
CA ILE A 121 -12.12 10.32 -0.75
C ILE A 121 -12.05 9.40 -1.97
N LEU A 122 -10.86 8.96 -2.39
CA LEU A 122 -10.73 8.07 -3.54
C LEU A 122 -11.32 6.69 -3.28
N ALA A 123 -11.13 6.14 -2.08
CA ALA A 123 -11.72 4.85 -1.72
C ALA A 123 -13.25 4.91 -1.76
N LEU A 124 -13.84 6.01 -1.28
CA LEU A 124 -15.28 6.25 -1.35
C LEU A 124 -15.76 6.44 -2.79
N ALA A 125 -15.13 7.35 -3.56
CA ALA A 125 -15.55 7.66 -4.93
C ALA A 125 -15.40 6.47 -5.91
N LYS A 126 -14.43 5.59 -5.67
CA LYS A 126 -14.20 4.37 -6.48
C LYS A 126 -15.03 3.16 -5.97
N HIS A 127 -15.79 3.31 -4.91
CA HIS A 127 -16.63 2.22 -4.40
C HIS A 127 -17.73 1.84 -5.39
N PRO A 128 -18.01 0.53 -5.64
CA PRO A 128 -18.98 0.10 -6.65
C PRO A 128 -20.39 0.64 -6.49
N LEU A 129 -20.82 0.96 -5.27
CA LEU A 129 -22.15 1.49 -4.97
C LEU A 129 -22.22 3.03 -5.01
N ALA A 130 -21.08 3.73 -5.02
CA ALA A 130 -21.05 5.20 -5.01
C ALA A 130 -21.37 5.77 -6.41
N THR A 131 -22.39 6.62 -6.48
CA THR A 131 -22.87 7.25 -7.74
C THR A 131 -23.08 8.74 -7.60
N PHE A 132 -23.42 9.26 -6.42
CA PHE A 132 -23.63 10.69 -6.17
C PHE A 132 -24.60 11.35 -7.19
N GLY A 133 -25.61 10.65 -7.67
CA GLY A 133 -26.56 11.15 -8.68
C GLY A 133 -26.00 11.17 -10.11
N LEU A 134 -24.86 10.54 -10.36
CA LEU A 134 -24.23 10.43 -11.68
C LEU A 134 -24.34 9.00 -12.23
N PRO A 135 -24.33 8.83 -13.58
CA PRO A 135 -24.12 7.51 -14.15
C PRO A 135 -22.86 6.86 -13.58
N ARG A 136 -22.92 5.60 -13.23
CA ARG A 136 -21.77 4.90 -12.62
C ARG A 136 -20.48 5.01 -13.43
N ALA A 137 -20.56 4.96 -14.76
CA ALA A 137 -19.40 5.10 -15.63
C ALA A 137 -18.78 6.50 -15.53
N ILE A 138 -19.60 7.52 -15.45
CA ILE A 138 -19.16 8.93 -15.31
C ILE A 138 -18.55 9.14 -13.92
N CYS A 139 -19.22 8.68 -12.85
CA CYS A 139 -18.69 8.77 -11.50
C CYS A 139 -17.28 8.13 -11.39
N ARG A 140 -17.11 6.94 -11.96
CA ARG A 140 -15.82 6.24 -11.97
C ARG A 140 -14.74 6.99 -12.76
N SER A 141 -15.06 7.46 -13.96
CA SER A 141 -14.13 8.24 -14.79
C SER A 141 -13.75 9.56 -14.11
N ALA A 142 -14.72 10.24 -13.51
CA ALA A 142 -14.50 11.47 -12.75
C ALA A 142 -13.59 11.22 -11.53
N ALA A 143 -13.79 10.11 -10.81
CA ALA A 143 -12.91 9.72 -9.70
C ALA A 143 -11.46 9.44 -10.15
N GLU A 144 -11.26 8.85 -11.34
CA GLU A 144 -9.95 8.65 -11.95
C GLU A 144 -9.31 10.01 -12.34
N THR A 145 -10.10 10.94 -12.83
CA THR A 145 -9.66 12.32 -13.16
C THR A 145 -9.25 13.08 -11.90
N ILE A 146 -10.02 12.99 -10.83
CA ILE A 146 -9.69 13.57 -9.51
C ILE A 146 -8.37 12.99 -8.99
N ASP A 147 -8.18 11.68 -9.08
CA ASP A 147 -6.92 11.01 -8.70
C ASP A 147 -5.72 11.68 -9.41
N LEU A 148 -5.80 11.82 -10.74
CA LEU A 148 -4.71 12.33 -11.57
C LEU A 148 -4.45 13.84 -11.39
N LEU A 149 -5.49 14.66 -11.31
CA LEU A 149 -5.37 16.10 -11.27
C LEU A 149 -5.14 16.66 -9.87
N LEU A 150 -5.84 16.10 -8.87
CA LEU A 150 -5.93 16.69 -7.54
C LEU A 150 -5.04 16.02 -6.52
N PHE A 151 -4.99 14.67 -6.51
CA PHE A 151 -4.42 13.94 -5.38
C PHE A 151 -2.98 13.46 -5.59
N ARG A 152 -2.40 13.66 -6.79
CA ARG A 152 -1.02 13.26 -7.08
C ARG A 152 -0.08 14.43 -7.12
N GLY A 153 0.99 14.35 -6.31
CA GLY A 153 2.07 15.34 -6.30
C GLY A 153 1.67 16.73 -5.84
N ARG A 154 0.48 16.90 -5.26
CA ARG A 154 -0.01 18.19 -4.76
C ARG A 154 -0.16 18.17 -3.25
N LEU A 155 0.16 19.30 -2.65
CA LEU A 155 -0.13 19.57 -1.25
C LEU A 155 -1.54 20.15 -1.15
N LEU A 156 -2.42 19.43 -0.46
CA LEU A 156 -3.80 19.86 -0.27
C LEU A 156 -3.97 20.55 1.08
N ALA A 157 -4.65 21.67 1.07
CA ALA A 157 -5.03 22.44 2.23
C ALA A 157 -6.51 22.80 2.19
N GLY A 158 -7.10 23.01 3.37
CA GLY A 158 -8.49 23.47 3.46
C GLY A 158 -9.53 22.37 3.61
N GLY A 159 -9.09 21.12 3.84
CA GLY A 159 -9.97 20.01 4.13
C GLY A 159 -10.98 19.73 3.02
N LEU A 160 -12.09 19.08 3.37
CA LEU A 160 -13.18 18.72 2.45
C LEU A 160 -13.74 19.94 1.69
N ALA A 161 -13.97 21.05 2.39
CA ALA A 161 -14.49 22.27 1.80
C ALA A 161 -13.52 22.93 0.81
N GLY A 162 -12.23 22.67 0.91
CA GLY A 162 -11.19 23.19 0.00
C GLY A 162 -11.07 22.45 -1.32
N LEU A 163 -11.59 21.20 -1.42
CA LEU A 163 -11.42 20.36 -2.60
C LEU A 163 -11.92 20.97 -3.92
N PRO A 164 -13.09 21.66 -3.99
CA PRO A 164 -13.54 22.29 -5.24
C PRO A 164 -12.58 23.35 -5.76
N ALA A 165 -12.09 24.23 -4.90
CA ALA A 165 -11.14 25.28 -5.28
C ALA A 165 -9.77 24.69 -5.68
N ALA A 166 -9.30 23.67 -4.96
CA ALA A 166 -8.05 22.98 -5.29
C ALA A 166 -8.14 22.26 -6.65
N LEU A 167 -9.29 21.64 -6.96
CA LEU A 167 -9.50 20.99 -8.27
C LEU A 167 -9.58 22.03 -9.40
N ALA A 168 -10.26 23.15 -9.21
CA ALA A 168 -10.31 24.21 -10.21
C ALA A 168 -8.90 24.72 -10.53
N ALA A 169 -8.07 25.01 -9.52
CA ALA A 169 -6.67 25.38 -9.71
C ALA A 169 -5.85 24.27 -10.42
N ALA A 170 -6.16 23.00 -10.14
CA ALA A 170 -5.48 21.88 -10.79
C ALA A 170 -5.85 21.75 -12.28
N ILE A 171 -7.10 22.05 -12.64
CA ILE A 171 -7.58 22.07 -14.03
C ILE A 171 -6.90 23.23 -14.79
N ASP A 172 -6.83 24.44 -14.19
CA ASP A 172 -6.15 25.59 -14.79
C ASP A 172 -4.66 25.30 -15.01
N ASP A 173 -3.99 24.70 -14.03
CA ASP A 173 -2.60 24.27 -14.15
C ASP A 173 -2.39 23.21 -15.26
N ALA A 174 -3.34 22.30 -15.42
CA ALA A 174 -3.27 21.27 -16.46
C ALA A 174 -3.47 21.84 -17.87
N ALA A 175 -4.16 22.97 -17.99
CA ALA A 175 -4.38 23.70 -19.25
C ALA A 175 -3.17 24.55 -19.63
N ASP A 176 -2.23 24.86 -18.75
CA ASP A 176 -1.04 25.67 -18.99
C ASP A 176 -0.04 24.93 -19.90
N PRO A 177 0.21 25.39 -21.15
CA PRO A 177 1.13 24.73 -22.07
C PRO A 177 2.60 24.80 -21.64
N ASP A 178 2.96 25.77 -20.80
CA ASP A 178 4.34 25.96 -20.33
C ASP A 178 4.68 25.03 -19.16
N ARG A 179 3.67 24.44 -18.50
CA ARG A 179 3.87 23.45 -17.44
C ARG A 179 4.06 22.04 -18.00
N ARG A 180 5.09 21.37 -17.48
CA ARG A 180 5.30 19.95 -17.80
C ARG A 180 4.23 19.10 -17.11
N GLN A 181 3.39 18.45 -17.91
CA GLN A 181 2.32 17.56 -17.43
C GLN A 181 2.68 16.08 -17.66
N HIS A 182 2.24 15.22 -16.74
CA HIS A 182 2.32 13.78 -16.93
C HIS A 182 1.51 13.35 -18.18
N PRO A 183 1.96 12.33 -18.96
CA PRO A 183 1.25 11.88 -20.15
C PRO A 183 -0.22 11.52 -19.93
N SER A 184 -0.58 10.99 -18.76
CA SER A 184 -1.97 10.68 -18.40
C SER A 184 -2.81 11.93 -18.21
N VAL A 185 -2.27 12.99 -17.61
CA VAL A 185 -2.96 14.27 -17.45
C VAL A 185 -3.20 14.94 -18.82
N ARG A 186 -2.20 14.89 -19.72
CA ARG A 186 -2.35 15.45 -21.07
C ARG A 186 -3.43 14.79 -21.94
N ARG A 187 -3.91 13.62 -21.58
CA ARG A 187 -5.00 12.91 -22.27
C ARG A 187 -6.38 13.31 -21.81
N LEU A 188 -6.47 13.97 -20.65
CA LEU A 188 -7.74 14.43 -20.11
C LEU A 188 -8.32 15.53 -21.00
N THR A 189 -9.63 15.52 -21.17
CA THR A 189 -10.40 16.50 -21.91
C THR A 189 -11.04 17.51 -20.96
N VAL A 190 -11.56 18.61 -21.51
CA VAL A 190 -12.36 19.57 -20.73
C VAL A 190 -13.56 18.88 -20.07
N ALA A 191 -14.23 17.99 -20.79
CA ALA A 191 -15.38 17.24 -20.26
C ALA A 191 -15.01 16.33 -19.06
N ASP A 192 -13.78 15.76 -19.04
CA ASP A 192 -13.30 14.99 -17.88
C ASP A 192 -13.10 15.91 -16.67
N GLY A 193 -12.58 17.12 -16.88
CA GLY A 193 -12.44 18.15 -15.85
C GLY A 193 -13.79 18.61 -15.29
N ASP A 194 -14.77 18.87 -16.17
CA ASP A 194 -16.13 19.27 -15.78
C ASP A 194 -16.82 18.16 -14.96
N ALA A 195 -16.72 16.90 -15.39
CA ALA A 195 -17.27 15.77 -14.68
C ALA A 195 -16.62 15.57 -13.30
N ALA A 196 -15.30 15.78 -13.19
CA ALA A 196 -14.58 15.73 -11.93
C ALA A 196 -15.04 16.85 -10.98
N ALA A 197 -15.25 18.06 -11.49
CA ALA A 197 -15.73 19.19 -10.69
C ALA A 197 -17.17 18.98 -10.18
N ASP A 198 -18.06 18.42 -11.01
CA ASP A 198 -19.42 18.06 -10.60
C ASP A 198 -19.39 16.99 -9.52
N LEU A 199 -18.61 15.91 -9.69
CA LEU A 199 -18.47 14.86 -8.68
C LEU A 199 -17.94 15.41 -7.35
N VAL A 200 -16.87 16.23 -7.34
CA VAL A 200 -16.33 16.83 -6.12
C VAL A 200 -17.38 17.68 -5.41
N THR A 201 -18.13 18.48 -6.15
CA THR A 201 -19.20 19.32 -5.60
C THR A 201 -20.27 18.48 -4.90
N ARG A 202 -20.72 17.40 -5.54
CA ARG A 202 -21.71 16.48 -4.98
C ARG A 202 -21.18 15.71 -3.77
N MET A 203 -19.93 15.26 -3.82
CA MET A 203 -19.26 14.57 -2.71
C MET A 203 -19.15 15.48 -1.48
N VAL A 204 -18.72 16.73 -1.66
CA VAL A 204 -18.64 17.71 -0.56
C VAL A 204 -20.02 17.94 0.03
N ALA A 205 -21.05 18.17 -0.80
CA ALA A 205 -22.41 18.37 -0.30
C ALA A 205 -22.96 17.15 0.48
N ALA A 206 -22.65 15.94 0.04
CA ALA A 206 -23.08 14.71 0.71
C ALA A 206 -22.36 14.47 2.05
N LEU A 207 -21.06 14.80 2.14
CA LEU A 207 -20.23 14.49 3.31
C LEU A 207 -20.20 15.60 4.36
N ASP A 208 -20.38 16.86 3.98
CA ASP A 208 -20.22 18.03 4.86
C ASP A 208 -21.07 17.96 6.15
N PRO A 209 -22.38 17.57 6.11
CA PRO A 209 -23.18 17.48 7.32
C PRO A 209 -22.61 16.48 8.35
N LEU A 210 -22.18 15.31 7.88
CA LEU A 210 -21.55 14.28 8.73
C LEU A 210 -20.17 14.74 9.21
N ALA A 211 -19.37 15.34 8.33
CA ALA A 211 -18.05 15.86 8.68
C ALA A 211 -18.10 16.92 9.78
N ALA A 212 -19.08 17.83 9.72
CA ALA A 212 -19.30 18.82 10.77
C ALA A 212 -19.59 18.19 12.14
N ARG A 213 -20.31 17.04 12.18
CA ARG A 213 -20.57 16.31 13.42
C ARG A 213 -19.37 15.53 13.94
N LEU A 214 -18.47 15.11 13.02
CA LEU A 214 -17.28 14.34 13.35
C LEU A 214 -16.02 15.19 13.53
N ALA A 215 -16.11 16.51 13.41
CA ALA A 215 -14.98 17.42 13.58
C ALA A 215 -14.34 17.31 14.96
N ASP A 216 -13.05 17.67 15.07
CA ASP A 216 -12.32 17.66 16.33
C ASP A 216 -12.99 18.56 17.37
N GLY A 217 -13.20 18.02 18.56
CA GLY A 217 -13.90 18.70 19.65
C GLY A 217 -15.41 18.65 19.58
N ALA A 218 -16.03 18.20 18.47
CA ALA A 218 -17.47 17.99 18.40
C ALA A 218 -17.89 16.75 19.20
N ARG A 219 -19.07 16.80 19.77
CA ARG A 219 -19.75 15.66 20.40
C ARG A 219 -21.20 15.62 19.93
N SER A 220 -21.66 14.45 19.54
CA SER A 220 -23.03 14.23 19.13
C SER A 220 -23.52 12.89 19.71
N ASP A 221 -24.82 12.77 19.93
CA ASP A 221 -25.38 11.49 20.33
C ASP A 221 -25.41 10.49 19.16
N ALA A 222 -25.36 9.20 19.48
CA ALA A 222 -25.30 8.15 18.49
C ALA A 222 -26.54 8.12 17.57
N ALA A 223 -27.71 8.54 18.03
CA ALA A 223 -28.92 8.62 17.22
C ALA A 223 -28.81 9.68 16.14
N THR A 224 -28.30 10.88 16.50
CA THR A 224 -28.02 11.94 15.53
C THR A 224 -26.98 11.49 14.50
N LEU A 225 -25.89 10.86 14.93
CA LEU A 225 -24.85 10.36 14.03
C LEU A 225 -25.34 9.26 13.08
N ALA A 226 -26.21 8.36 13.56
CA ALA A 226 -26.84 7.33 12.73
C ALA A 226 -27.76 7.95 11.66
N LEU A 227 -28.54 8.97 12.01
CA LEU A 227 -29.41 9.69 11.06
C LEU A 227 -28.58 10.44 10.00
N GLU A 228 -27.52 11.15 10.40
CA GLU A 228 -26.64 11.86 9.47
C GLU A 228 -25.93 10.86 8.54
N LEU A 229 -25.44 9.73 9.04
CA LEU A 229 -24.84 8.69 8.21
C LEU A 229 -25.85 8.12 7.21
N ARG A 230 -27.09 7.85 7.64
CA ARG A 230 -28.16 7.40 6.74
C ARG A 230 -28.44 8.40 5.63
N THR A 231 -28.51 9.68 5.95
CA THR A 231 -28.70 10.77 4.98
C THR A 231 -27.51 10.86 4.00
N THR A 232 -26.30 10.78 4.53
CA THR A 232 -25.06 10.76 3.73
C THR A 232 -25.04 9.56 2.77
N LEU A 233 -25.39 8.36 3.24
CA LEU A 233 -25.46 7.17 2.40
C LEU A 233 -26.52 7.29 1.29
N ALA A 234 -27.69 7.83 1.60
CA ALA A 234 -28.73 8.07 0.60
C ALA A 234 -28.23 9.01 -0.52
N ALA A 235 -27.50 10.07 -0.16
CA ALA A 235 -26.89 10.98 -1.13
C ALA A 235 -25.76 10.34 -1.96
N ILE A 236 -24.94 9.46 -1.36
CA ILE A 236 -23.90 8.72 -2.05
C ILE A 236 -24.48 7.71 -3.04
N LEU A 237 -25.58 7.05 -2.67
CA LEU A 237 -26.29 6.06 -3.48
C LEU A 237 -27.26 6.69 -4.49
N GLU A 238 -27.44 8.02 -4.48
CA GLU A 238 -28.31 8.70 -5.43
C GLU A 238 -27.93 8.34 -6.87
N THR A 239 -28.94 8.08 -7.71
CA THR A 239 -28.78 7.78 -9.13
C THR A 239 -29.45 8.85 -9.98
N GLU A 240 -29.27 8.84 -11.31
CA GLU A 240 -30.00 9.72 -12.21
C GLU A 240 -31.55 9.54 -12.12
N GLU A 241 -32.00 8.37 -11.67
CA GLU A 241 -33.42 8.02 -11.59
C GLU A 241 -34.07 8.50 -10.27
N GLY A 242 -33.27 8.93 -9.29
CA GLY A 242 -33.76 9.44 -8.01
C GLY A 242 -32.91 9.11 -6.79
N PRO A 243 -33.47 9.38 -5.60
CA PRO A 243 -32.76 9.15 -4.33
C PRO A 243 -32.28 7.72 -4.18
N GLY A 244 -31.10 7.57 -3.56
CA GLY A 244 -30.53 6.26 -3.27
C GLY A 244 -31.37 5.48 -2.24
N VAL A 245 -31.56 4.21 -2.51
CA VAL A 245 -32.27 3.27 -1.61
C VAL A 245 -31.23 2.40 -0.94
N ILE A 246 -31.08 2.55 0.39
CA ILE A 246 -30.13 1.75 1.17
C ILE A 246 -30.64 0.32 1.27
N GLU A 247 -31.95 0.15 1.46
CA GLU A 247 -32.67 -1.12 1.64
C GLU A 247 -32.90 -1.89 0.31
N ALA A 248 -32.02 -1.72 -0.68
CA ALA A 248 -32.17 -2.37 -1.99
C ALA A 248 -31.97 -3.89 -1.94
N ASP A 249 -31.28 -4.37 -0.93
CA ASP A 249 -31.00 -5.78 -0.68
C ASP A 249 -30.93 -6.09 0.83
N GLU A 250 -30.67 -7.36 1.17
CA GLU A 250 -30.59 -7.81 2.57
C GLU A 250 -29.49 -7.11 3.37
N ASP A 251 -28.38 -6.77 2.71
CA ASP A 251 -27.26 -6.08 3.34
C ASP A 251 -27.68 -4.67 3.75
N GLY A 252 -28.40 -4.00 2.85
CA GLY A 252 -28.94 -2.67 3.09
C GLY A 252 -30.02 -2.66 4.18
N GLU A 253 -30.95 -3.62 4.17
CA GLU A 253 -31.95 -3.78 5.22
C GLU A 253 -31.28 -3.97 6.59
N ALA A 254 -30.28 -4.85 6.69
CA ALA A 254 -29.57 -5.09 7.94
C ALA A 254 -28.80 -3.85 8.43
N LEU A 255 -28.27 -3.02 7.52
CA LEU A 255 -27.63 -1.76 7.88
C LEU A 255 -28.67 -0.76 8.43
N VAL A 256 -29.83 -0.63 7.78
CA VAL A 256 -30.90 0.27 8.23
C VAL A 256 -31.45 -0.17 9.58
N ASP A 257 -31.69 -1.47 9.78
CA ASP A 257 -32.10 -2.02 11.08
C ASP A 257 -31.11 -1.66 12.20
N LEU A 258 -29.81 -1.74 11.90
CA LEU A 258 -28.77 -1.32 12.85
C LEU A 258 -28.85 0.18 13.14
N LEU A 259 -28.93 1.03 12.11
CA LEU A 259 -28.99 2.49 12.27
C LEU A 259 -30.26 2.93 12.98
N ASP A 260 -31.41 2.32 12.69
CA ASP A 260 -32.68 2.58 13.35
C ASP A 260 -32.66 2.13 14.83
N GLY A 261 -31.97 1.02 15.12
CA GLY A 261 -31.71 0.59 16.51
C GLY A 261 -30.89 1.63 17.30
N LEU A 262 -29.90 2.28 16.64
CA LEU A 262 -29.16 3.40 17.23
C LEU A 262 -29.97 4.68 17.34
N GLY A 263 -30.99 4.85 16.49
CA GLY A 263 -31.94 5.98 16.56
C GLY A 263 -32.85 6.00 17.79
N GLY A 264 -32.87 4.93 18.59
CA GLY A 264 -33.71 4.79 19.80
C GLY A 264 -33.20 5.57 21.02
N PRO A 265 -33.94 5.47 22.16
CA PRO A 265 -33.58 6.22 23.37
C PRO A 265 -32.21 5.93 23.94
N HIS A 266 -31.66 4.73 23.73
CA HIS A 266 -30.35 4.34 24.19
C HIS A 266 -29.25 5.04 23.36
N GLY A 267 -29.42 5.17 22.05
CA GLY A 267 -28.51 5.92 21.20
C GLY A 267 -28.55 7.42 21.48
N ALA A 268 -29.73 7.98 21.75
CA ALA A 268 -29.85 9.39 22.16
C ALA A 268 -29.15 9.69 23.50
N ALA A 269 -28.99 8.70 24.38
CA ALA A 269 -28.28 8.83 25.64
C ALA A 269 -26.76 8.63 25.50
N LEU A 270 -26.26 8.12 24.36
CA LEU A 270 -24.84 7.81 24.14
C LEU A 270 -24.16 8.93 23.37
N ALA A 271 -23.41 9.79 24.06
CA ALA A 271 -22.64 10.87 23.45
C ALA A 271 -21.27 10.38 23.00
N LEU A 272 -20.97 10.55 21.71
CA LEU A 272 -19.70 10.17 21.07
C LEU A 272 -18.97 11.40 20.54
N SER A 273 -17.66 11.37 20.60
CA SER A 273 -16.80 12.33 19.90
C SER A 273 -16.54 11.87 18.45
N GLY A 274 -16.08 12.79 17.60
CA GLY A 274 -15.74 12.47 16.22
C GLY A 274 -14.80 11.26 16.06
N PRO A 275 -13.69 11.16 16.83
CA PRO A 275 -12.80 10.00 16.80
C PRO A 275 -13.42 8.68 17.29
N GLU A 276 -14.41 8.72 18.19
CA GLU A 276 -15.03 7.52 18.76
C GLU A 276 -16.05 6.87 17.82
N PHE A 277 -16.71 7.66 16.95
CA PHE A 277 -17.82 7.14 16.13
C PHE A 277 -17.40 6.07 15.11
N PRO A 278 -16.30 6.19 14.36
CA PRO A 278 -15.87 5.13 13.43
C PRO A 278 -15.64 3.78 14.12
N ASP A 279 -14.99 3.77 15.28
CA ASP A 279 -14.74 2.55 16.05
C ASP A 279 -16.02 1.96 16.62
N PHE A 280 -16.91 2.83 17.10
CA PHE A 280 -18.22 2.42 17.59
C PHE A 280 -19.07 1.80 16.48
N LEU A 281 -19.16 2.44 15.30
CA LEU A 281 -19.89 1.92 14.14
C LEU A 281 -19.31 0.57 13.68
N ASP A 282 -17.98 0.47 13.61
CA ASP A 282 -17.31 -0.76 13.22
C ASP A 282 -17.59 -1.91 14.20
N ALA A 283 -17.59 -1.63 15.50
CA ALA A 283 -17.94 -2.61 16.54
C ALA A 283 -19.43 -3.01 16.47
N ALA A 284 -20.33 -2.06 16.24
CA ALA A 284 -21.74 -2.32 16.10
C ALA A 284 -22.05 -3.20 14.88
N MET A 285 -21.48 -2.89 13.72
CA MET A 285 -21.58 -3.72 12.51
C MET A 285 -20.93 -5.09 12.68
N GLY A 286 -19.84 -5.19 13.47
CA GLY A 286 -19.19 -6.47 13.77
C GLY A 286 -20.05 -7.44 14.57
N GLY A 287 -21.04 -6.93 15.32
CA GLY A 287 -22.04 -7.72 16.03
C GLY A 287 -23.29 -8.07 15.21
N ALA A 288 -23.46 -7.47 14.02
CA ALA A 288 -24.61 -7.67 13.15
C ALA A 288 -24.28 -8.69 12.04
N ALA A 289 -25.20 -9.64 11.83
CA ALA A 289 -25.11 -10.60 10.74
C ALA A 289 -26.28 -10.40 9.78
N VAL A 290 -26.01 -10.51 8.49
CA VAL A 290 -27.02 -10.52 7.44
C VAL A 290 -27.48 -11.96 7.25
N PRO A 291 -28.73 -12.28 7.54
CA PRO A 291 -29.25 -13.62 7.39
C PRO A 291 -29.30 -14.01 5.91
N PRO A 292 -29.02 -15.28 5.56
CA PRO A 292 -29.14 -15.73 4.19
C PRO A 292 -30.60 -15.86 3.77
N ARG A 293 -30.96 -15.39 2.57
CA ARG A 293 -32.31 -15.51 2.02
C ARG A 293 -32.51 -16.74 1.12
N GLY A 294 -31.89 -17.84 1.45
CA GLY A 294 -32.04 -19.06 0.64
C GLY A 294 -31.24 -18.97 -0.69
N GLY A 295 -31.36 -19.97 -1.48
CA GLY A 295 -30.52 -20.16 -2.69
C GLY A 295 -29.33 -21.05 -2.39
N GLY A 296 -28.50 -21.30 -3.40
CA GLY A 296 -27.39 -22.21 -3.31
C GLY A 296 -27.75 -23.67 -3.58
N ASP A 297 -26.71 -24.50 -3.68
CA ASP A 297 -26.87 -25.93 -3.92
C ASP A 297 -27.41 -26.63 -2.67
N PRO A 298 -28.62 -27.22 -2.72
CA PRO A 298 -29.24 -27.83 -1.54
C PRO A 298 -28.50 -29.06 -0.99
N ARG A 299 -27.54 -29.59 -1.73
CA ARG A 299 -26.71 -30.74 -1.33
C ARG A 299 -25.57 -30.35 -0.42
N ILE A 300 -25.19 -29.07 -0.38
CA ILE A 300 -24.07 -28.59 0.42
C ILE A 300 -24.57 -27.58 1.45
N ALA A 301 -24.23 -27.81 2.72
CA ALA A 301 -24.53 -26.88 3.81
C ALA A 301 -23.24 -26.41 4.49
N ILE A 302 -23.22 -25.16 4.96
CA ILE A 302 -22.18 -24.65 5.85
C ILE A 302 -22.86 -24.27 7.16
N TRP A 303 -22.46 -24.92 8.24
CA TRP A 303 -23.05 -24.77 9.55
C TRP A 303 -22.04 -24.20 10.54
N GLY A 304 -22.50 -23.32 11.40
CA GLY A 304 -21.85 -23.07 12.68
C GLY A 304 -22.02 -24.25 13.63
N THR A 305 -21.32 -24.23 14.75
CA THR A 305 -21.40 -25.32 15.73
C THR A 305 -22.79 -25.45 16.37
N LEU A 306 -23.55 -24.36 16.44
CA LEU A 306 -24.91 -24.37 16.98
C LEU A 306 -25.92 -24.96 15.98
N GLU A 307 -25.84 -24.52 14.72
CA GLU A 307 -26.70 -24.98 13.63
C GLU A 307 -26.46 -26.46 13.28
N ALA A 308 -25.25 -26.94 13.46
CA ALA A 308 -24.89 -28.34 13.21
C ALA A 308 -25.52 -29.32 14.21
N ARG A 309 -26.08 -28.84 15.34
CA ARG A 309 -26.71 -29.72 16.33
C ARG A 309 -27.93 -30.38 15.72
N LEU A 310 -28.03 -31.70 15.93
CA LEU A 310 -29.11 -32.54 15.42
C LEU A 310 -29.21 -32.58 13.87
N GLN A 311 -28.18 -32.10 13.19
CA GLN A 311 -28.04 -32.24 11.73
C GLN A 311 -27.11 -33.39 11.38
N SER A 312 -27.32 -33.97 10.21
CA SER A 312 -26.46 -34.99 9.65
C SER A 312 -26.31 -34.80 8.16
N ALA A 313 -25.18 -35.25 7.60
CA ALA A 313 -24.90 -35.29 6.18
C ALA A 313 -24.16 -36.60 5.86
N ASP A 314 -24.22 -37.04 4.61
CA ASP A 314 -23.48 -38.25 4.18
C ASP A 314 -21.97 -38.05 4.31
N CYS A 315 -21.48 -36.83 4.05
CA CYS A 315 -20.12 -36.41 4.34
C CYS A 315 -20.10 -35.15 5.21
N LEU A 316 -19.46 -35.22 6.37
CA LEU A 316 -19.31 -34.08 7.28
C LEU A 316 -17.84 -33.66 7.36
N VAL A 317 -17.57 -32.39 7.07
CA VAL A 317 -16.24 -31.79 7.22
C VAL A 317 -16.21 -30.96 8.52
N LEU A 318 -15.29 -31.26 9.43
CA LEU A 318 -15.05 -30.51 10.65
C LEU A 318 -13.78 -29.68 10.48
N ALA A 319 -13.91 -28.36 10.35
CA ALA A 319 -12.78 -27.51 9.97
C ALA A 319 -12.33 -26.54 11.07
N GLY A 320 -11.04 -26.23 11.03
CA GLY A 320 -10.41 -25.31 11.99
C GLY A 320 -10.12 -25.97 13.32
N LEU A 321 -9.73 -27.25 13.33
CA LEU A 321 -9.40 -28.00 14.55
C LEU A 321 -8.03 -27.59 15.11
N ASP A 322 -7.85 -26.28 15.29
CA ASP A 322 -6.69 -25.67 15.93
C ASP A 322 -7.06 -25.19 17.34
N GLU A 323 -6.11 -25.29 18.28
CA GLU A 323 -6.30 -24.82 19.65
C GLU A 323 -6.60 -23.31 19.69
N GLY A 324 -7.64 -22.94 20.42
CA GLY A 324 -8.14 -21.56 20.49
C GLY A 324 -9.19 -21.21 19.44
N ILE A 325 -9.37 -22.04 18.39
CA ILE A 325 -10.45 -21.93 17.40
C ILE A 325 -11.54 -22.96 17.74
N TRP A 326 -11.21 -24.22 17.71
CA TRP A 326 -12.11 -25.29 18.11
C TRP A 326 -11.40 -26.31 19.01
N PRO A 327 -11.54 -26.19 20.32
CA PRO A 327 -12.42 -25.28 21.07
C PRO A 327 -11.92 -23.84 21.11
N ALA A 328 -12.87 -22.91 21.11
CA ALA A 328 -12.56 -21.51 21.33
C ALA A 328 -11.98 -21.31 22.75
N ALA A 329 -11.03 -20.40 22.89
CA ALA A 329 -10.48 -20.04 24.17
C ALA A 329 -11.57 -19.54 25.13
N ALA A 330 -11.55 -20.00 26.38
CA ALA A 330 -12.46 -19.51 27.40
C ALA A 330 -12.17 -18.02 27.66
N ARG A 331 -13.12 -17.15 27.31
CA ARG A 331 -13.01 -15.71 27.61
C ARG A 331 -13.18 -15.50 29.10
N THR A 332 -12.16 -14.93 29.74
CA THR A 332 -12.28 -14.45 31.12
C THR A 332 -13.13 -13.19 31.12
N ASP A 333 -14.12 -13.13 32.00
CA ASP A 333 -14.93 -11.95 32.22
C ASP A 333 -14.06 -10.86 32.89
N PRO A 334 -13.90 -9.66 32.30
CA PRO A 334 -13.07 -8.61 32.88
C PRO A 334 -13.62 -8.02 34.19
N TRP A 335 -14.91 -8.22 34.45
CA TRP A 335 -15.62 -7.64 35.60
C TRP A 335 -15.90 -8.65 36.71
N LEU A 336 -16.18 -9.91 36.36
CA LEU A 336 -16.59 -10.94 37.30
C LEU A 336 -15.57 -12.07 37.35
N SER A 337 -14.93 -12.23 38.48
CA SER A 337 -14.09 -13.42 38.74
C SER A 337 -14.96 -14.70 38.76
N ARG A 338 -14.32 -15.86 38.61
CA ARG A 338 -15.04 -17.15 38.67
C ARG A 338 -15.87 -17.32 39.94
N SER A 339 -15.33 -16.92 41.12
CA SER A 339 -16.03 -16.98 42.40
C SER A 339 -17.23 -16.04 42.46
N MET A 340 -17.09 -14.81 41.90
CA MET A 340 -18.20 -13.87 41.82
C MET A 340 -19.31 -14.39 40.90
N ARG A 341 -18.95 -14.96 39.74
CA ARG A 341 -19.94 -15.60 38.85
C ARG A 341 -20.70 -16.71 39.55
N ALA A 342 -19.98 -17.59 40.29
CA ALA A 342 -20.60 -18.65 41.04
C ALA A 342 -21.58 -18.12 42.13
N SER A 343 -21.18 -17.05 42.84
CA SER A 343 -22.05 -16.44 43.86
C SER A 343 -23.30 -15.77 43.29
N PHE A 344 -23.26 -15.34 42.03
CA PHE A 344 -24.44 -14.83 41.31
C PHE A 344 -25.26 -15.92 40.59
N GLY A 345 -24.87 -17.18 40.72
CA GLY A 345 -25.56 -18.28 40.01
C GLY A 345 -25.31 -18.30 38.50
N LEU A 346 -24.27 -17.59 38.03
CA LEU A 346 -23.92 -17.55 36.62
C LEU A 346 -23.07 -18.80 36.25
N GLU A 347 -23.29 -19.29 35.04
CA GLU A 347 -22.56 -20.47 34.55
C GLU A 347 -21.05 -20.24 34.50
N ALA A 348 -20.29 -21.28 34.84
CA ALA A 348 -18.83 -21.27 34.71
C ALA A 348 -18.43 -21.15 33.22
N PRO A 349 -17.40 -20.37 32.88
CA PRO A 349 -16.93 -20.24 31.49
C PRO A 349 -16.57 -21.59 30.84
N GLU A 350 -16.14 -22.56 31.63
CA GLU A 350 -15.77 -23.92 31.24
C GLU A 350 -16.95 -24.73 30.69
N ARG A 351 -18.20 -24.37 31.02
CA ARG A 351 -19.40 -25.04 30.49
C ARG A 351 -19.48 -24.94 28.96
N ARG A 352 -19.04 -23.81 28.38
CA ARG A 352 -18.94 -23.64 26.92
C ARG A 352 -17.97 -24.61 26.28
N LEU A 353 -16.84 -24.89 26.96
CA LEU A 353 -15.89 -25.90 26.52
C LEU A 353 -16.50 -27.31 26.52
N GLY A 354 -17.23 -27.65 27.59
CA GLY A 354 -17.95 -28.93 27.66
C GLY A 354 -19.02 -29.07 26.58
N GLN A 355 -19.74 -27.98 26.28
CA GLN A 355 -20.72 -27.97 25.19
C GLN A 355 -20.06 -28.16 23.82
N ALA A 356 -18.95 -27.46 23.55
CA ALA A 356 -18.18 -27.62 22.32
C ALA A 356 -17.58 -29.03 22.16
N ALA A 357 -17.18 -29.67 23.29
CA ALA A 357 -16.74 -31.05 23.31
C ALA A 357 -17.87 -32.02 22.94
N HIS A 358 -19.08 -31.77 23.45
CA HIS A 358 -20.26 -32.56 23.12
C HIS A 358 -20.62 -32.42 21.62
N ASP A 359 -20.61 -31.18 21.10
CA ASP A 359 -20.90 -30.91 19.70
C ASP A 359 -19.90 -31.61 18.76
N PHE A 360 -18.61 -31.57 19.12
CA PHE A 360 -17.56 -32.29 18.39
C PHE A 360 -17.73 -33.82 18.45
N ALA A 361 -18.05 -34.37 19.64
CA ALA A 361 -18.29 -35.79 19.81
C ALA A 361 -19.52 -36.27 19.01
N ALA A 362 -20.58 -35.48 18.98
CA ALA A 362 -21.79 -35.77 18.20
C ALA A 362 -21.49 -35.73 16.68
N ALA A 363 -20.72 -34.76 16.20
CA ALA A 363 -20.32 -34.63 14.82
C ALA A 363 -19.49 -35.82 14.30
N LEU A 364 -18.62 -36.36 15.14
CA LEU A 364 -17.85 -37.57 14.84
C LEU A 364 -18.72 -38.82 14.67
N GLY A 365 -19.98 -38.79 15.05
CA GLY A 365 -20.95 -39.88 14.86
C GLY A 365 -21.42 -40.07 13.41
N ASN A 366 -21.15 -39.12 12.50
CA ASN A 366 -21.57 -39.23 11.09
C ASN A 366 -20.81 -40.34 10.34
N PRO A 367 -21.41 -40.92 9.29
CA PRO A 367 -20.79 -42.06 8.55
C PRO A 367 -19.40 -41.72 8.00
N ARG A 368 -19.29 -40.64 7.26
CA ARG A 368 -18.03 -40.12 6.70
C ARG A 368 -17.70 -38.77 7.32
N VAL A 369 -16.53 -38.66 7.94
CA VAL A 369 -16.07 -37.45 8.60
C VAL A 369 -14.68 -37.08 8.13
N VAL A 370 -14.51 -35.86 7.66
CA VAL A 370 -13.20 -35.30 7.29
C VAL A 370 -12.86 -34.20 8.29
N ILE A 371 -11.76 -34.38 9.02
CA ILE A 371 -11.29 -33.42 10.01
C ILE A 371 -10.19 -32.60 9.38
N THR A 372 -10.25 -31.26 9.50
CA THR A 372 -9.22 -30.40 8.91
C THR A 372 -8.63 -29.42 9.91
N ARG A 373 -7.36 -29.10 9.69
CA ARG A 373 -6.60 -28.05 10.35
C ARG A 373 -5.49 -27.53 9.44
N CYS A 374 -4.91 -26.38 9.78
CA CYS A 374 -3.71 -25.89 9.11
C CYS A 374 -2.51 -25.77 10.07
N GLU A 375 -1.29 -25.91 9.53
CA GLU A 375 -0.03 -25.78 10.29
C GLU A 375 0.30 -24.32 10.63
N ARG A 376 -0.14 -23.40 9.78
CA ARG A 376 0.06 -21.95 9.94
C ARG A 376 -1.22 -21.20 9.60
N ARG A 377 -1.49 -20.17 10.40
CA ARG A 377 -2.63 -19.25 10.18
C ARG A 377 -2.15 -17.81 10.26
N GLY A 378 -2.37 -17.04 9.20
CA GLY A 378 -1.81 -15.69 9.10
C GLY A 378 -0.28 -15.66 9.27
N GLY A 379 0.42 -16.69 8.77
CA GLY A 379 1.86 -16.85 8.92
C GLY A 379 2.34 -17.40 10.27
N THR A 380 1.47 -17.43 11.29
CA THR A 380 1.81 -17.93 12.64
C THR A 380 1.58 -19.44 12.76
N PRO A 381 2.51 -20.22 13.34
CA PRO A 381 2.29 -21.63 13.60
C PRO A 381 1.08 -21.87 14.50
N THR A 382 0.30 -22.90 14.20
CA THR A 382 -0.87 -23.32 14.98
C THR A 382 -0.54 -24.56 15.82
N ILE A 383 -1.35 -24.80 16.83
CA ILE A 383 -1.29 -26.02 17.68
C ILE A 383 -2.54 -26.85 17.38
N PRO A 384 -2.43 -28.16 17.12
CA PRO A 384 -3.60 -29.01 16.96
C PRO A 384 -4.55 -28.91 18.16
N SER A 385 -5.85 -28.91 17.88
CA SER A 385 -6.86 -28.94 18.94
C SER A 385 -6.57 -30.03 19.98
N ARG A 386 -6.75 -29.71 21.26
CA ARG A 386 -6.61 -30.67 22.35
C ARG A 386 -7.45 -31.93 22.13
N TRP A 387 -8.55 -31.86 21.43
CA TRP A 387 -9.38 -33.02 21.12
C TRP A 387 -8.74 -33.92 20.08
N LEU A 388 -8.07 -33.39 19.08
CA LEU A 388 -7.26 -34.16 18.14
C LEU A 388 -6.09 -34.85 18.86
N GLN A 389 -5.38 -34.14 19.73
CA GLN A 389 -4.29 -34.71 20.51
C GLN A 389 -4.76 -35.88 21.37
N ARG A 390 -5.95 -35.80 21.96
CA ARG A 390 -6.55 -36.89 22.78
C ARG A 390 -6.99 -38.08 21.93
N ILE A 391 -7.55 -37.84 20.74
CA ILE A 391 -7.87 -38.87 19.77
C ILE A 391 -6.60 -39.59 19.32
N ASP A 392 -5.54 -38.86 18.97
CA ASP A 392 -4.25 -39.40 18.54
C ASP A 392 -3.60 -40.25 19.67
N ALA A 393 -3.67 -39.78 20.88
CA ALA A 393 -3.17 -40.52 22.04
C ALA A 393 -3.90 -41.89 22.26
N ARG A 394 -5.21 -41.94 21.92
CA ARG A 394 -5.99 -43.18 22.01
C ARG A 394 -5.79 -44.09 20.79
N LEU A 395 -5.64 -43.53 19.60
CA LEU A 395 -5.47 -44.29 18.35
C LEU A 395 -4.07 -44.91 18.26
N GLY A 396 -3.05 -44.23 18.75
CA GLY A 396 -1.66 -44.57 18.51
C GLY A 396 -1.20 -44.19 17.10
N ALA A 397 0.11 -44.28 16.86
CA ALA A 397 0.76 -43.77 15.66
C ALA A 397 0.26 -44.40 14.34
N ALA A 398 0.06 -45.73 14.36
CA ALA A 398 -0.34 -46.46 13.13
C ALA A 398 -1.72 -46.01 12.61
N ALA A 399 -2.75 -46.00 13.46
CA ALA A 399 -4.09 -45.62 13.05
C ALA A 399 -4.17 -44.11 12.75
N THR A 400 -3.40 -43.26 13.46
CA THR A 400 -3.28 -41.81 13.11
C THR A 400 -2.68 -41.62 11.72
N THR A 401 -1.63 -42.39 11.37
CA THR A 401 -1.03 -42.34 10.02
C THR A 401 -2.03 -42.75 8.93
N GLU A 402 -2.85 -43.75 9.18
CA GLU A 402 -3.87 -44.18 8.21
C GLU A 402 -4.94 -43.11 7.95
N ILE A 403 -5.44 -42.42 8.98
CA ILE A 403 -6.44 -41.35 8.78
C ILE A 403 -5.83 -40.14 8.09
N LEU A 404 -4.55 -39.83 8.34
CA LEU A 404 -3.81 -38.78 7.62
C LEU A 404 -3.58 -39.15 6.16
N ALA A 405 -3.21 -40.41 5.87
CA ALA A 405 -3.04 -40.90 4.49
C ALA A 405 -4.34 -40.77 3.67
N ARG A 406 -5.49 -41.05 4.29
CA ARG A 406 -6.80 -40.84 3.64
C ARG A 406 -7.09 -39.38 3.33
N GLY A 407 -6.68 -38.47 4.21
CA GLY A 407 -6.82 -37.01 4.00
C GLY A 407 -5.83 -36.43 2.99
N ALA A 408 -4.64 -37.01 2.88
CA ALA A 408 -3.58 -36.53 1.98
C ALA A 408 -4.01 -36.48 0.51
N VAL A 409 -4.88 -37.39 0.08
CA VAL A 409 -5.41 -37.43 -1.29
C VAL A 409 -6.08 -36.08 -1.67
N TYR A 410 -6.82 -35.49 -0.76
CA TYR A 410 -7.49 -34.20 -1.00
C TYR A 410 -6.50 -33.03 -1.09
N LEU A 411 -5.41 -33.08 -0.31
CA LEU A 411 -4.33 -32.11 -0.45
C LEU A 411 -3.61 -32.23 -1.78
N ASP A 412 -3.39 -33.46 -2.25
CA ASP A 412 -2.75 -33.69 -3.54
C ASP A 412 -3.63 -33.19 -4.69
N TRP A 413 -4.95 -33.40 -4.63
CA TRP A 413 -5.89 -32.84 -5.61
C TRP A 413 -5.96 -31.31 -5.54
N ALA A 414 -6.01 -30.73 -4.32
CA ALA A 414 -5.99 -29.28 -4.15
C ALA A 414 -4.71 -28.66 -4.73
N ARG A 415 -3.55 -29.27 -4.45
CA ARG A 415 -2.25 -28.84 -5.01
C ARG A 415 -2.19 -29.00 -6.53
N ALA A 416 -2.78 -30.06 -7.08
CA ALA A 416 -2.83 -30.25 -8.52
C ALA A 416 -3.69 -29.19 -9.21
N LEU A 417 -4.79 -28.75 -8.58
CA LEU A 417 -5.66 -27.68 -9.10
C LEU A 417 -4.94 -26.31 -9.15
N ASP A 418 -4.05 -26.06 -8.18
CA ASP A 418 -3.28 -24.82 -8.10
C ASP A 418 -1.87 -24.93 -8.69
N ALA A 419 -1.51 -26.12 -9.22
CA ALA A 419 -0.21 -26.32 -9.83
C ALA A 419 -0.06 -25.45 -11.08
N ALA A 420 0.78 -24.45 -11.00
CA ALA A 420 1.16 -23.68 -12.17
C ALA A 420 2.08 -24.52 -13.08
N PRO A 421 2.03 -24.34 -14.40
CA PRO A 421 3.05 -24.87 -15.29
C PRO A 421 4.43 -24.44 -14.79
N ALA A 422 5.44 -25.28 -14.97
CA ALA A 422 6.81 -24.94 -14.56
C ALA A 422 7.19 -23.57 -15.14
N ALA A 423 7.39 -22.59 -14.26
CA ALA A 423 7.80 -21.26 -14.66
C ALA A 423 9.32 -21.25 -14.90
N GLU A 424 9.74 -20.73 -16.06
CA GLU A 424 11.16 -20.44 -16.25
C GLU A 424 11.60 -19.34 -15.29
N ALA A 425 12.79 -19.47 -14.69
CA ALA A 425 13.36 -18.43 -13.85
C ALA A 425 13.49 -17.13 -14.64
N THR A 426 12.99 -16.06 -14.04
CA THR A 426 13.04 -14.74 -14.67
C THR A 426 14.48 -14.31 -14.84
N LYS A 427 14.86 -13.95 -16.07
CA LYS A 427 16.20 -13.43 -16.38
C LYS A 427 16.21 -11.91 -16.29
N ARG A 428 17.34 -11.37 -15.86
CA ARG A 428 17.60 -9.93 -15.85
C ARG A 428 17.34 -9.33 -17.22
N PRO A 429 16.46 -8.31 -17.39
CA PRO A 429 16.11 -7.78 -18.70
C PRO A 429 17.29 -7.03 -19.33
N ARG A 430 17.49 -7.26 -20.64
CA ARG A 430 18.54 -6.67 -21.47
C ARG A 430 17.97 -6.25 -22.82
N PRO A 431 17.04 -5.27 -22.87
CA PRO A 431 16.43 -4.88 -24.14
C PRO A 431 17.45 -4.25 -25.09
N LYS A 432 17.26 -4.47 -26.39
CA LYS A 432 18.05 -3.95 -27.50
C LYS A 432 17.16 -3.13 -28.43
N PRO A 433 16.84 -1.87 -28.09
CA PRO A 433 16.05 -1.04 -28.97
C PRO A 433 16.83 -0.69 -30.24
N PRO A 434 16.17 -0.52 -31.41
CA PRO A 434 16.81 -0.10 -32.65
C PRO A 434 17.48 1.27 -32.48
N LEU A 435 18.55 1.54 -33.22
CA LEU A 435 19.32 2.77 -33.13
C LEU A 435 18.46 4.04 -33.33
N SER A 436 17.43 3.97 -34.19
CA SER A 436 16.51 5.07 -34.44
C SER A 436 15.67 5.48 -33.22
N ALA A 437 15.40 4.55 -32.32
CA ALA A 437 14.65 4.80 -31.09
C ALA A 437 15.50 5.28 -29.91
N ARG A 438 16.83 5.16 -30.03
CA ARG A 438 17.74 5.54 -28.93
C ARG A 438 17.82 7.05 -28.77
N PRO A 439 17.89 7.57 -27.52
CA PRO A 439 17.92 9.00 -27.28
C PRO A 439 19.19 9.64 -27.87
N LYS A 440 19.01 10.71 -28.62
CA LYS A 440 20.11 11.54 -29.15
C LYS A 440 20.46 12.71 -28.22
N ARG A 441 19.73 12.87 -27.11
CA ARG A 441 19.93 13.89 -26.09
C ARG A 441 19.63 13.34 -24.71
N LEU A 442 20.53 13.56 -23.77
CA LEU A 442 20.33 13.27 -22.35
C LEU A 442 20.85 14.43 -21.50
N SER A 443 20.28 14.59 -20.31
CA SER A 443 20.82 15.54 -19.33
C SER A 443 21.99 14.96 -18.56
N VAL A 444 22.76 15.82 -17.90
CA VAL A 444 23.89 15.43 -17.04
C VAL A 444 23.45 14.40 -15.99
N THR A 445 22.29 14.60 -15.37
CA THR A 445 21.72 13.66 -14.39
C THR A 445 21.27 12.35 -15.03
N GLU A 446 20.79 12.37 -16.28
CA GLU A 446 20.43 11.15 -17.01
C GLU A 446 21.64 10.34 -17.46
N ILE A 447 22.82 10.98 -17.66
CA ILE A 447 24.08 10.25 -17.87
C ILE A 447 24.44 9.45 -16.60
N GLU A 448 24.25 10.01 -15.40
CA GLU A 448 24.43 9.25 -14.17
C GLU A 448 23.48 8.04 -14.12
N THR A 449 22.21 8.25 -14.46
CA THR A 449 21.22 7.15 -14.54
C THR A 449 21.65 6.11 -15.59
N LEU A 450 22.10 6.52 -16.80
CA LEU A 450 22.55 5.60 -17.85
C LEU A 450 23.76 4.75 -17.40
N VAL A 451 24.64 5.30 -16.56
CA VAL A 451 25.81 4.58 -16.02
C VAL A 451 25.36 3.57 -14.96
N ARG A 452 24.40 3.90 -14.14
CA ARG A 452 23.94 3.07 -13.01
C ARG A 452 22.88 2.04 -13.43
N ASP A 453 21.84 2.50 -14.12
CA ASP A 453 20.68 1.73 -14.56
C ASP A 453 20.23 2.11 -15.98
N PRO A 454 20.88 1.55 -17.00
CA PRO A 454 20.48 1.78 -18.39
C PRO A 454 19.00 1.46 -18.68
N TYR A 455 18.43 0.48 -17.98
CA TYR A 455 17.02 0.11 -18.14
C TYR A 455 16.06 1.25 -17.77
N ALA A 456 16.41 2.06 -16.79
CA ALA A 456 15.62 3.24 -16.43
C ALA A 456 15.58 4.26 -17.60
N ILE A 457 16.69 4.44 -18.33
CA ILE A 457 16.73 5.27 -19.54
C ILE A 457 15.90 4.65 -20.67
N TYR A 458 15.96 3.34 -20.85
CA TYR A 458 15.10 2.62 -21.80
C TYR A 458 13.61 2.84 -21.48
N ALA A 459 13.20 2.63 -20.24
CA ALA A 459 11.81 2.83 -19.83
C ALA A 459 11.36 4.29 -20.03
N ARG A 460 12.16 5.25 -19.55
CA ARG A 460 11.77 6.66 -19.54
C ARG A 460 11.86 7.30 -20.93
N ARG A 461 12.93 7.07 -21.69
CA ARG A 461 13.23 7.82 -22.93
C ARG A 461 12.78 7.10 -24.19
N ILE A 462 12.78 5.76 -24.18
CA ILE A 462 12.40 4.96 -25.36
C ILE A 462 10.95 4.50 -25.23
N LEU A 463 10.55 3.88 -24.13
CA LEU A 463 9.16 3.49 -23.89
C LEU A 463 8.27 4.68 -23.48
N LYS A 464 8.86 5.82 -23.10
CA LYS A 464 8.17 7.04 -22.63
C LYS A 464 7.26 6.79 -21.43
N LEU A 465 7.69 5.89 -20.54
CA LEU A 465 7.00 5.61 -19.29
C LEU A 465 7.45 6.63 -18.24
N GLU A 466 6.53 7.35 -17.70
CA GLU A 466 6.76 8.25 -16.56
C GLU A 466 6.01 7.70 -15.35
N PRO A 467 6.64 7.63 -14.16
CA PRO A 467 5.92 7.23 -12.95
C PRO A 467 4.93 8.32 -12.56
N LEU A 468 3.75 7.90 -12.08
CA LEU A 468 2.82 8.83 -11.44
C LEU A 468 3.39 9.25 -10.07
N ASP A 469 3.15 10.50 -9.70
CA ASP A 469 3.44 10.96 -8.36
C ASP A 469 2.59 10.18 -7.34
N PRO A 470 3.09 9.94 -6.12
CA PRO A 470 2.31 9.30 -5.07
C PRO A 470 1.03 10.08 -4.75
N ILE A 471 0.02 9.37 -4.28
CA ILE A 471 -1.18 9.98 -3.71
C ILE A 471 -0.82 10.49 -2.31
N ASP A 472 -1.40 11.64 -1.91
CA ASP A 472 -1.28 12.20 -0.57
C ASP A 472 0.18 12.41 -0.12
N VAL A 473 0.90 13.18 -0.92
CA VAL A 473 2.31 13.49 -0.62
C VAL A 473 2.38 14.41 0.60
N ALA A 474 2.89 13.87 1.70
CA ALA A 474 3.28 14.71 2.83
C ALA A 474 4.54 15.53 2.47
N PRO A 475 4.67 16.76 2.99
CA PRO A 475 5.89 17.54 2.81
C PRO A 475 7.12 16.76 3.30
N ASP A 476 8.01 16.40 2.38
CA ASP A 476 9.18 15.56 2.64
C ASP A 476 10.51 16.32 2.53
N ALA A 477 11.62 15.59 2.70
CA ALA A 477 12.96 16.17 2.59
C ALA A 477 13.31 16.60 1.15
N ALA A 478 12.73 15.96 0.13
CA ALA A 478 12.97 16.32 -1.27
C ALA A 478 12.29 17.65 -1.61
N LEU A 479 11.01 17.82 -1.23
CA LEU A 479 10.30 19.08 -1.37
C LEU A 479 11.01 20.23 -0.66
N ARG A 480 11.46 20.00 0.61
CA ARG A 480 12.25 20.99 1.32
C ARG A 480 13.51 21.39 0.53
N GLY A 481 14.16 20.42 -0.09
CA GLY A 481 15.31 20.65 -0.96
C GLY A 481 14.96 21.58 -2.11
N THR A 482 13.91 21.26 -2.83
CA THR A 482 13.41 22.04 -3.98
C THR A 482 13.10 23.49 -3.58
N LEU A 483 12.35 23.69 -2.49
CA LEU A 483 12.02 25.06 -2.01
C LEU A 483 13.27 25.88 -1.64
N ILE A 484 14.26 25.26 -0.98
CA ILE A 484 15.51 25.95 -0.63
C ILE A 484 16.31 26.30 -1.88
N HIS A 485 16.46 25.36 -2.84
CA HIS A 485 17.15 25.61 -4.12
C HIS A 485 16.46 26.75 -4.89
N GLU A 486 15.15 26.73 -4.98
CA GLU A 486 14.38 27.75 -5.67
C GLU A 486 14.56 29.14 -5.05
N ALA A 487 14.50 29.24 -3.71
CA ALA A 487 14.73 30.52 -3.01
C ALA A 487 16.15 31.06 -3.24
N LEU A 488 17.17 30.19 -3.17
CA LEU A 488 18.56 30.57 -3.43
C LEU A 488 18.76 30.95 -4.91
N GLY A 489 18.20 30.20 -5.85
CA GLY A 489 18.28 30.48 -7.28
C GLY A 489 17.62 31.81 -7.66
N ARG A 490 16.37 32.05 -7.20
CA ARG A 490 15.67 33.34 -7.43
C ARG A 490 16.44 34.52 -6.87
N PHE A 491 16.94 34.39 -5.62
CA PHE A 491 17.75 35.40 -5.00
C PHE A 491 19.03 35.68 -5.79
N ALA A 492 19.79 34.67 -6.15
CA ALA A 492 21.05 34.82 -6.85
C ALA A 492 20.91 35.43 -8.27
N GLN A 493 19.76 35.20 -8.94
CA GLN A 493 19.46 35.83 -10.22
C GLN A 493 19.10 37.32 -10.08
N ARG A 494 18.50 37.73 -8.99
CA ARG A 494 17.98 39.09 -8.79
C ARG A 494 18.93 40.01 -8.03
N TRP A 495 19.79 39.45 -7.15
CA TRP A 495 20.67 40.20 -6.29
C TRP A 495 22.01 40.53 -6.98
N THR A 496 22.20 41.81 -7.30
CA THR A 496 23.40 42.32 -8.00
C THR A 496 24.24 43.27 -7.13
N ARG A 497 23.90 43.43 -5.84
CA ARG A 497 24.53 44.36 -4.90
C ARG A 497 25.48 43.61 -3.96
N GLU A 498 26.13 44.38 -3.05
CA GLU A 498 26.96 43.80 -2.00
C GLU A 498 26.17 42.87 -1.06
N PHE A 499 26.80 41.82 -0.58
CA PHE A 499 26.21 40.86 0.35
C PHE A 499 26.31 41.38 1.79
N ASP A 500 25.39 42.21 2.19
CA ASP A 500 25.25 42.84 3.51
C ASP A 500 23.93 42.41 4.19
N GLY A 501 23.55 43.07 5.29
CA GLY A 501 22.28 42.79 5.98
C GLY A 501 21.03 42.97 5.12
N ARG A 502 21.09 43.76 4.02
CA ARG A 502 20.00 43.92 3.05
C ARG A 502 19.87 42.68 2.16
N ALA A 503 20.99 42.05 1.86
CA ALA A 503 21.01 40.77 1.13
C ALA A 503 20.33 39.68 1.94
N GLU A 504 20.59 39.58 3.26
CA GLU A 504 19.91 38.62 4.11
C GLU A 504 18.38 38.85 4.12
N ALA A 505 17.95 40.11 4.27
CA ALA A 505 16.55 40.48 4.28
C ALA A 505 15.85 40.12 2.94
N ALA A 506 16.53 40.39 1.80
CA ALA A 506 16.02 40.05 0.47
C ALA A 506 15.91 38.53 0.26
N LEU A 507 16.89 37.74 0.68
CA LEU A 507 16.83 36.28 0.61
C LEU A 507 15.72 35.70 1.49
N ILE A 508 15.51 36.28 2.67
CA ILE A 508 14.40 35.88 3.55
C ILE A 508 13.05 36.16 2.88
N GLU A 509 12.92 37.26 2.14
CA GLU A 509 11.67 37.60 1.45
C GLU A 509 11.41 36.63 0.27
N GLU A 510 12.43 36.29 -0.55
CA GLU A 510 12.30 35.24 -1.57
C GLU A 510 11.89 33.90 -0.92
N GLY A 511 12.48 33.57 0.24
CA GLY A 511 12.10 32.39 0.99
C GLY A 511 10.65 32.40 1.45
N ARG A 512 10.13 33.55 1.96
CA ARG A 512 8.70 33.65 2.36
C ARG A 512 7.78 33.38 1.18
N GLU A 513 8.13 33.89 0.01
CA GLU A 513 7.33 33.67 -1.21
C GLU A 513 7.31 32.19 -1.59
N VAL A 514 8.46 31.56 -1.66
CA VAL A 514 8.59 30.15 -2.04
C VAL A 514 7.95 29.21 -1.00
N PHE A 515 8.12 29.52 0.31
CA PHE A 515 7.56 28.71 1.40
C PHE A 515 6.06 28.97 1.66
N ARG A 516 5.39 29.81 0.86
CA ARG A 516 3.95 30.07 0.99
C ARG A 516 3.11 28.80 0.85
N GLU A 517 3.51 27.90 -0.02
CA GLU A 517 2.84 26.61 -0.21
C GLU A 517 2.84 25.74 1.06
N ILE A 518 3.88 25.87 1.89
CA ILE A 518 4.04 25.12 3.15
C ILE A 518 3.31 25.80 4.32
N ALA A 519 2.85 27.04 4.17
CA ALA A 519 2.11 27.73 5.24
C ALA A 519 0.83 26.99 5.67
N ALA A 520 0.26 26.21 4.78
CA ALA A 520 -0.88 25.32 5.05
C ALA A 520 -0.55 24.14 5.97
N PHE A 521 0.73 23.87 6.22
CA PHE A 521 1.23 22.80 7.10
C PHE A 521 2.01 23.41 8.28
N PRO A 522 1.34 23.95 9.31
CA PRO A 522 1.99 24.75 10.37
C PRO A 522 3.12 24.01 11.09
N ALA A 523 2.93 22.71 11.36
CA ALA A 523 3.95 21.89 12.04
C ALA A 523 5.23 21.73 11.17
N VAL A 524 5.08 21.56 9.87
CA VAL A 524 6.19 21.44 8.92
C VAL A 524 6.87 22.81 8.74
N HIS A 525 6.09 23.87 8.56
CA HIS A 525 6.60 25.24 8.46
C HIS A 525 7.41 25.62 9.71
N ALA A 526 6.90 25.31 10.91
CA ALA A 526 7.61 25.58 12.17
C ALA A 526 8.97 24.88 12.27
N LEU A 527 9.15 23.73 11.59
CA LEU A 527 10.43 23.00 11.57
C LEU A 527 11.36 23.46 10.43
N TRP A 528 10.82 23.82 9.27
CA TRP A 528 11.62 24.12 8.09
C TRP A 528 12.04 25.57 8.01
N TRP A 529 11.18 26.49 8.40
CA TRP A 529 11.44 27.92 8.33
C TRP A 529 12.67 28.37 9.16
N PRO A 530 12.84 27.98 10.42
CA PRO A 530 14.06 28.34 11.19
C PRO A 530 15.34 27.78 10.56
N ARG A 531 15.27 26.61 9.91
CA ARG A 531 16.40 26.04 9.20
C ARG A 531 16.74 26.85 7.95
N PHE A 532 15.72 27.31 7.22
CA PHE A 532 15.93 28.20 6.07
C PHE A 532 16.57 29.53 6.51
N LEU A 533 16.10 30.14 7.60
CA LEU A 533 16.70 31.37 8.15
C LEU A 533 18.18 31.18 8.50
N ALA A 534 18.55 30.05 9.07
CA ALA A 534 19.94 29.74 9.35
C ALA A 534 20.77 29.58 8.06
N ILE A 535 20.18 28.96 7.02
CA ILE A 535 20.80 28.82 5.69
C ILE A 535 20.98 30.20 5.04
N ALA A 536 19.98 31.07 5.09
CA ALA A 536 20.01 32.42 4.51
C ALA A 536 21.13 33.25 5.12
N ARG A 537 21.23 33.28 6.45
CA ARG A 537 22.29 33.98 7.18
C ARG A 537 23.68 33.45 6.82
N TRP A 538 23.84 32.12 6.83
CA TRP A 538 25.10 31.47 6.47
C TRP A 538 25.48 31.79 5.03
N TYR A 539 24.54 31.69 4.08
CA TYR A 539 24.76 31.89 2.65
C TYR A 539 25.23 33.31 2.35
N VAL A 540 24.59 34.33 2.92
CA VAL A 540 24.99 35.71 2.73
C VAL A 540 26.38 35.99 3.35
N GLY A 541 26.68 35.44 4.52
CA GLY A 541 28.03 35.54 5.12
C GLY A 541 29.11 34.82 4.31
N TRP A 542 28.77 33.66 3.73
CA TRP A 542 29.66 32.92 2.83
C TRP A 542 29.90 33.72 1.55
N GLU A 543 28.89 34.27 0.91
CA GLU A 543 29.02 35.12 -0.27
C GLU A 543 29.83 36.39 0.00
N HIS A 544 29.62 37.01 1.16
CA HIS A 544 30.39 38.20 1.61
C HIS A 544 31.89 37.91 1.73
N SER A 545 32.29 36.71 2.10
CA SER A 545 33.68 36.29 2.23
C SER A 545 34.36 35.96 0.90
N ARG A 546 33.69 36.06 -0.26
CA ARG A 546 34.19 35.65 -1.58
C ARG A 546 34.53 36.85 -2.45
N ASP A 547 35.47 37.68 -1.98
CA ASP A 547 35.96 38.88 -2.69
C ASP A 547 36.60 38.59 -4.05
N GLN A 548 37.05 37.34 -4.28
CA GLN A 548 37.64 36.89 -5.53
C GLN A 548 36.63 36.75 -6.67
N ILE A 549 35.33 36.77 -6.42
CA ILE A 549 34.30 36.56 -7.44
C ILE A 549 33.96 37.88 -8.14
N ALA A 550 34.06 37.86 -9.46
CA ALA A 550 33.69 38.99 -10.31
C ALA A 550 32.27 38.92 -10.84
N GLU A 551 31.85 37.74 -11.25
CA GLU A 551 30.51 37.51 -11.86
C GLU A 551 29.89 36.23 -11.30
N ARG A 552 28.58 36.21 -11.21
CA ARG A 552 27.80 35.11 -10.66
C ARG A 552 26.67 34.72 -11.62
N HIS A 553 26.62 33.45 -12.02
CA HIS A 553 25.60 32.89 -12.87
C HIS A 553 24.87 31.76 -12.10
N ALA A 554 23.59 31.94 -11.83
CA ALA A 554 22.76 30.98 -11.12
C ALA A 554 21.76 30.35 -12.09
N GLU A 555 21.49 29.05 -11.91
CA GLU A 555 20.48 28.29 -12.66
C GLU A 555 20.67 28.42 -14.18
N ILE A 556 21.92 28.27 -14.65
CA ILE A 556 22.29 28.52 -16.05
C ILE A 556 22.19 27.24 -16.89
N ASP A 557 21.44 27.34 -17.99
CA ASP A 557 21.27 26.24 -18.94
C ASP A 557 22.48 26.11 -19.86
N GLY A 558 22.87 24.87 -20.15
CA GLY A 558 23.96 24.54 -21.05
C GLY A 558 23.63 23.42 -22.02
N ARG A 559 24.25 23.48 -23.23
CA ARG A 559 24.11 22.46 -24.27
C ARG A 559 25.46 22.19 -24.90
N MET A 560 25.89 20.93 -24.96
CA MET A 560 27.15 20.51 -25.50
C MET A 560 26.95 19.41 -26.56
N ALA A 561 27.41 19.67 -27.78
CA ALA A 561 27.47 18.63 -28.80
C ALA A 561 28.57 17.60 -28.45
N VAL A 562 28.22 16.33 -28.60
CA VAL A 562 29.12 15.18 -28.39
C VAL A 562 29.21 14.39 -29.69
N LEU A 563 30.00 13.33 -29.73
CA LEU A 563 30.20 12.49 -30.89
C LEU A 563 28.89 11.95 -31.48
N GLY A 564 28.80 11.85 -32.83
CA GLY A 564 27.69 11.19 -33.52
C GLY A 564 26.35 11.97 -33.47
N GLY A 565 26.37 13.28 -33.27
CA GLY A 565 25.17 14.11 -33.18
C GLY A 565 24.39 13.97 -31.87
N PHE A 566 25.01 13.40 -30.83
CA PHE A 566 24.47 13.36 -29.49
C PHE A 566 24.67 14.71 -28.79
N GLU A 567 23.66 15.16 -28.07
CA GLU A 567 23.63 16.40 -27.29
C GLU A 567 23.55 16.10 -25.78
N LEU A 568 24.51 16.64 -25.02
CA LEU A 568 24.41 16.69 -23.55
C LEU A 568 23.78 18.01 -23.15
N THR A 569 22.77 17.96 -22.29
CA THR A 569 22.15 19.14 -21.68
C THR A 569 22.37 19.15 -20.18
N GLY A 570 22.47 20.33 -19.60
CA GLY A 570 22.64 20.50 -18.17
C GLY A 570 22.15 21.86 -17.72
N ARG A 571 21.80 21.95 -16.46
CA ARG A 571 21.54 23.22 -15.78
C ARG A 571 22.40 23.23 -14.53
N ALA A 572 23.36 24.16 -14.48
CA ALA A 572 24.24 24.31 -13.36
C ALA A 572 23.58 25.21 -12.30
N ASP A 573 23.56 24.77 -11.05
CA ASP A 573 23.02 25.55 -9.93
C ASP A 573 23.75 26.88 -9.80
N ARG A 574 25.10 26.83 -9.94
CA ARG A 574 25.94 28.00 -9.78
C ARG A 574 27.24 27.89 -10.57
N ILE A 575 27.55 28.88 -11.40
CA ILE A 575 28.85 29.10 -12.04
C ILE A 575 29.32 30.52 -11.73
N ASP A 576 30.45 30.65 -11.05
CA ASP A 576 31.03 31.94 -10.68
C ASP A 576 32.32 32.21 -11.40
N ARG A 577 32.49 33.39 -11.98
CA ARG A 577 33.77 33.83 -12.58
C ARG A 577 34.59 34.59 -11.54
N ARG A 578 35.81 34.17 -11.34
CA ARG A 578 36.79 34.83 -10.47
C ARG A 578 37.41 36.03 -11.17
N ARG A 579 38.00 36.95 -10.40
CA ARG A 579 38.75 38.11 -10.91
C ARG A 579 40.02 37.73 -11.70
N ASP A 580 40.58 36.56 -11.45
CA ASP A 580 41.72 35.99 -12.22
C ASP A 580 41.29 35.34 -13.54
N GLY A 581 39.97 35.32 -13.84
CA GLY A 581 39.40 34.75 -15.07
C GLY A 581 39.01 33.28 -14.97
N ALA A 582 39.40 32.56 -13.90
CA ALA A 582 39.01 31.19 -13.71
C ALA A 582 37.54 31.06 -13.18
N TYR A 583 36.94 29.87 -13.31
CA TYR A 583 35.58 29.63 -12.91
C TYR A 583 35.51 28.70 -11.70
N GLU A 584 34.45 28.87 -10.90
CA GLU A 584 34.04 27.94 -9.83
C GLU A 584 32.64 27.39 -10.18
N ILE A 585 32.52 26.05 -10.19
CA ILE A 585 31.21 25.37 -10.39
C ILE A 585 30.79 24.79 -9.04
N ILE A 586 29.60 25.18 -8.61
CA ILE A 586 29.08 24.85 -7.26
C ILE A 586 27.67 24.28 -7.41
N ASP A 587 27.43 23.16 -6.77
CA ASP A 587 26.15 22.48 -6.73
C ASP A 587 25.66 22.39 -5.28
N PHE A 588 24.40 22.73 -5.06
CA PHE A 588 23.77 22.72 -3.74
C PHE A 588 23.16 21.35 -3.43
N LYS A 589 23.41 20.83 -2.25
CA LYS A 589 22.83 19.57 -1.78
C LYS A 589 22.19 19.73 -0.42
N THR A 590 20.91 19.41 -0.32
CA THR A 590 20.18 19.35 0.97
C THR A 590 20.40 18.03 1.69
N GLY A 591 20.73 16.97 0.97
CA GLY A 591 21.19 15.68 1.47
C GLY A 591 22.72 15.59 1.61
N ALA A 592 23.23 14.36 1.71
CA ALA A 592 24.66 14.10 1.71
C ALA A 592 25.23 14.29 0.28
N PRO A 593 26.24 15.16 0.08
CA PRO A 593 26.86 15.32 -1.22
C PRO A 593 27.61 14.04 -1.62
N PRO A 594 27.77 13.77 -2.93
CA PRO A 594 28.63 12.69 -3.42
C PRO A 594 30.06 12.81 -2.88
N SER A 595 30.78 11.71 -2.79
CA SER A 595 32.20 11.73 -2.40
C SER A 595 33.09 12.09 -3.59
N ALA A 596 34.25 12.66 -3.32
CA ALA A 596 35.26 12.91 -4.35
C ALA A 596 35.65 11.64 -5.13
N LYS A 597 35.61 10.46 -4.49
CA LYS A 597 35.84 9.16 -5.14
C LYS A 597 34.75 8.82 -6.16
N GLN A 598 33.47 9.10 -5.86
CA GLN A 598 32.35 8.90 -6.81
C GLN A 598 32.50 9.83 -8.04
N LEU A 599 32.92 11.08 -7.83
CA LEU A 599 33.22 11.99 -8.93
C LEU A 599 34.36 11.44 -9.80
N ALA A 600 35.50 11.10 -9.19
CA ALA A 600 36.68 10.62 -9.88
C ALA A 600 36.45 9.31 -10.67
N THR A 601 35.58 8.43 -10.15
CA THR A 601 35.21 7.17 -10.82
C THR A 601 34.10 7.35 -11.87
N GLY A 602 33.48 8.54 -11.99
CA GLY A 602 32.40 8.84 -12.93
C GLY A 602 31.07 8.27 -12.53
N LEU A 603 30.89 7.94 -11.24
CA LEU A 603 29.60 7.47 -10.67
C LEU A 603 28.69 8.63 -10.23
N ALA A 604 29.27 9.81 -10.00
CA ALA A 604 28.59 11.09 -9.83
C ALA A 604 29.22 12.10 -10.80
N PRO A 605 28.88 12.02 -12.10
CA PRO A 605 29.62 12.74 -13.14
C PRO A 605 29.20 14.22 -13.27
N GLN A 606 28.22 14.69 -12.53
CA GLN A 606 27.58 16.00 -12.72
C GLN A 606 28.59 17.12 -12.80
N LEU A 607 29.33 17.45 -11.74
CA LEU A 607 30.27 18.58 -11.72
C LEU A 607 31.38 18.46 -12.74
N ALA A 608 31.86 17.23 -13.01
CA ALA A 608 32.89 17.01 -14.00
C ALA A 608 32.38 17.21 -15.44
N LEU A 609 31.15 16.81 -15.74
CA LEU A 609 30.52 17.07 -17.03
C LEU A 609 30.22 18.56 -17.20
N GLU A 610 29.77 19.25 -16.16
CA GLU A 610 29.58 20.71 -16.18
C GLU A 610 30.91 21.45 -16.42
N SER A 611 32.04 21.00 -15.85
CA SER A 611 33.37 21.50 -16.17
C SER A 611 33.70 21.31 -17.67
N ALA A 612 33.44 20.11 -18.20
CA ALA A 612 33.63 19.85 -19.62
C ALA A 612 32.75 20.71 -20.53
N MET A 613 31.51 20.97 -20.11
CA MET A 613 30.55 21.86 -20.80
C MET A 613 31.07 23.30 -20.79
N LEU A 614 31.56 23.80 -19.66
CA LEU A 614 32.08 25.14 -19.51
C LEU A 614 33.30 25.36 -20.42
N ALA A 615 34.25 24.45 -20.40
CA ALA A 615 35.46 24.54 -21.25
C ALA A 615 35.14 24.63 -22.75
N ARG A 616 33.98 24.09 -23.19
CA ARG A 616 33.51 24.14 -24.57
C ARG A 616 32.52 25.28 -24.87
N GLY A 617 32.28 26.19 -23.93
CA GLY A 617 31.33 27.31 -24.10
C GLY A 617 29.89 26.85 -24.25
N ALA A 618 29.50 25.76 -23.60
CA ALA A 618 28.20 25.16 -23.69
C ALA A 618 27.12 25.90 -22.87
N PHE A 619 27.51 26.74 -21.92
CA PHE A 619 26.60 27.53 -21.09
C PHE A 619 26.31 28.88 -21.73
N ARG A 620 25.08 29.36 -21.61
CA ARG A 620 24.67 30.66 -22.11
C ARG A 620 25.51 31.75 -21.44
N ASP A 621 25.94 32.73 -22.20
CA ASP A 621 26.70 33.90 -21.77
C ASP A 621 28.10 33.60 -21.14
N ILE A 622 28.62 32.37 -21.25
CA ILE A 622 29.93 31.98 -20.81
C ILE A 622 30.78 31.60 -22.04
N PRO A 623 31.91 32.31 -22.31
CA PRO A 623 32.77 32.04 -23.47
C PRO A 623 33.47 30.67 -23.35
N ALA A 624 33.78 30.06 -24.49
CA ALA A 624 34.58 28.83 -24.55
C ALA A 624 36.01 29.06 -24.06
N GLY A 625 36.65 28.00 -23.56
CA GLY A 625 38.06 28.02 -23.11
C GLY A 625 38.27 28.48 -21.67
N GLY A 626 37.20 28.65 -20.91
CA GLY A 626 37.30 28.96 -19.48
C GLY A 626 37.91 27.80 -18.68
N SER A 627 38.92 28.11 -17.83
CA SER A 627 39.49 27.14 -16.89
C SER A 627 38.71 27.11 -15.60
N VAL A 628 38.46 25.92 -15.06
CA VAL A 628 37.73 25.72 -13.81
C VAL A 628 38.72 25.51 -12.66
N ALA A 629 38.71 26.44 -11.70
CA ALA A 629 39.56 26.37 -10.51
C ALA A 629 38.96 25.52 -9.39
N VAL A 630 37.62 25.51 -9.27
CA VAL A 630 36.91 24.84 -8.16
C VAL A 630 35.71 24.08 -8.69
N LEU A 631 35.60 22.81 -8.30
CA LEU A 631 34.37 22.03 -8.28
C LEU A 631 33.97 21.78 -6.83
N GLY A 632 32.77 22.15 -6.44
CA GLY A 632 32.41 22.07 -5.05
C GLY A 632 30.94 21.78 -4.81
N TRP A 633 30.67 21.21 -3.66
CA TRP A 633 29.31 21.04 -3.13
C TRP A 633 29.07 21.92 -1.92
N ILE A 634 27.86 22.46 -1.83
CA ILE A 634 27.37 23.10 -0.60
C ILE A 634 26.31 22.20 0.03
N GLY A 635 26.67 21.58 1.16
CA GLY A 635 25.79 20.76 1.96
C GLY A 635 24.88 21.61 2.85
N LEU A 636 23.72 22.04 2.35
CA LEU A 636 22.79 22.93 3.08
C LEU A 636 22.26 22.30 4.39
N GLY A 637 22.20 20.97 4.46
CA GLY A 637 21.85 20.23 5.68
C GLY A 637 22.90 20.29 6.80
N LYS A 638 24.13 20.77 6.50
CA LYS A 638 25.22 20.92 7.46
C LYS A 638 25.37 22.34 8.03
N VAL A 639 24.58 23.28 7.56
CA VAL A 639 24.59 24.65 8.09
C VAL A 639 24.31 24.63 9.59
N GLY A 640 25.18 25.26 10.38
CA GLY A 640 25.12 25.24 11.84
C GLY A 640 25.62 23.95 12.51
N LYS A 641 26.11 22.97 11.76
CA LYS A 641 26.58 21.66 12.29
C LYS A 641 27.99 21.25 11.83
N GLY A 642 28.64 22.03 10.95
CA GLY A 642 29.94 21.73 10.41
C GLY A 642 30.31 22.63 9.23
N GLN A 643 31.23 22.18 8.34
CA GLN A 643 31.59 22.92 7.13
C GLN A 643 30.62 22.58 5.99
N PRO A 644 29.75 23.51 5.57
CA PRO A 644 28.82 23.28 4.46
C PRO A 644 29.50 23.11 3.11
N PHE A 645 30.57 23.90 2.83
CA PHE A 645 31.31 23.79 1.58
C PHE A 645 32.32 22.63 1.62
N SER A 646 32.35 21.82 0.55
CA SER A 646 33.32 20.74 0.35
C SER A 646 33.81 20.74 -1.06
N SER A 647 35.17 20.74 -1.24
CA SER A 647 35.78 20.55 -2.54
C SER A 647 35.54 19.14 -3.06
N ALA A 648 35.15 19.05 -4.32
CA ALA A 648 35.03 17.79 -5.06
C ALA A 648 36.37 17.26 -5.57
N VAL A 649 37.41 18.09 -5.53
CA VAL A 649 38.75 17.84 -6.10
C VAL A 649 39.70 17.41 -4.99
N LYS A 650 40.50 16.34 -5.22
CA LYS A 650 41.56 15.88 -4.31
C LYS A 650 42.90 15.84 -4.98
N ASP A 651 43.08 14.91 -5.94
CA ASP A 651 44.38 14.57 -6.52
C ASP A 651 44.53 15.04 -7.98
N LYS A 652 43.48 15.61 -8.55
CA LYS A 652 43.38 16.08 -9.93
C LYS A 652 42.80 17.49 -9.98
N THR A 653 43.15 18.25 -10.99
CA THR A 653 42.51 19.55 -11.24
C THR A 653 41.08 19.39 -11.73
N ALA A 654 40.29 20.43 -11.62
CA ALA A 654 38.90 20.44 -12.12
C ALA A 654 38.85 20.25 -13.65
N ASP A 655 39.80 20.84 -14.36
CA ASP A 655 39.90 20.73 -15.82
C ASP A 655 40.27 19.31 -16.26
N GLU A 656 41.18 18.63 -15.53
CA GLU A 656 41.51 17.21 -15.79
C GLU A 656 40.30 16.31 -15.56
N LEU A 657 39.54 16.52 -14.49
CA LEU A 657 38.31 15.78 -14.23
C LEU A 657 37.26 16.02 -15.31
N GLY A 658 37.15 17.26 -15.79
CA GLY A 658 36.26 17.63 -16.90
C GLY A 658 36.67 16.94 -18.21
N GLY A 659 37.94 16.93 -18.53
CA GLY A 659 38.49 16.23 -19.69
C GLY A 659 38.20 14.73 -19.66
N GLU A 660 38.52 14.08 -18.54
CA GLU A 660 38.20 12.64 -18.33
C GLU A 660 36.74 12.33 -18.43
N ALA A 661 35.87 13.20 -17.87
CA ALA A 661 34.41 13.04 -17.95
C ALA A 661 33.88 13.15 -19.38
N ALA A 662 34.44 14.10 -20.18
CA ALA A 662 34.11 14.22 -21.58
C ALA A 662 34.55 12.97 -22.39
N ASP A 663 35.73 12.43 -22.13
CA ASP A 663 36.22 11.21 -22.78
C ASP A 663 35.38 9.99 -22.40
N ARG A 664 35.01 9.88 -21.13
CA ARG A 664 34.11 8.81 -20.66
C ARG A 664 32.72 8.92 -21.32
N LEU A 665 32.18 10.12 -21.43
CA LEU A 665 30.94 10.37 -22.11
C LEU A 665 31.03 10.00 -23.60
N ALA A 666 32.09 10.40 -24.29
CA ALA A 666 32.27 10.04 -25.70
C ALA A 666 32.33 8.53 -25.91
N ARG A 667 33.07 7.80 -25.06
CA ARG A 667 33.09 6.32 -25.06
C ARG A 667 31.71 5.71 -24.74
N LEU A 668 30.98 6.28 -23.80
CA LEU A 668 29.63 5.82 -23.45
C LEU A 668 28.66 6.00 -24.64
N VAL A 669 28.65 7.19 -25.27
CA VAL A 669 27.85 7.48 -26.46
C VAL A 669 28.20 6.54 -27.60
N ALA A 670 29.51 6.33 -27.87
CA ALA A 670 29.97 5.38 -28.88
C ALA A 670 29.50 3.94 -28.60
N ALA A 671 29.57 3.50 -27.33
CA ALA A 671 29.09 2.18 -26.95
C ALA A 671 27.57 2.02 -27.15
N TYR A 672 26.75 3.07 -26.95
CA TYR A 672 25.32 3.02 -27.22
C TYR A 672 24.96 3.32 -28.69
N ALA A 673 25.92 3.65 -29.55
CA ALA A 673 25.79 3.66 -31.00
C ALA A 673 25.93 2.26 -31.62
N ASP A 674 26.45 1.27 -30.87
CA ASP A 674 26.44 -0.14 -31.28
C ASP A 674 25.08 -0.75 -31.11
N GLU A 675 24.53 -1.32 -32.18
CA GLU A 675 23.21 -1.96 -32.21
C GLU A 675 23.07 -3.08 -31.18
N ASN A 676 24.18 -3.81 -30.90
CA ASN A 676 24.20 -4.91 -29.96
C ASN A 676 24.22 -4.47 -28.48
N ARG A 677 24.45 -3.20 -28.20
CA ARG A 677 24.47 -2.69 -26.83
C ARG A 677 23.09 -2.77 -26.19
N THR A 678 23.02 -3.43 -25.04
CA THR A 678 21.78 -3.62 -24.25
C THR A 678 21.59 -2.55 -23.19
N TYR A 679 20.34 -2.28 -22.85
CA TYR A 679 19.93 -1.45 -21.73
C TYR A 679 19.65 -2.34 -20.52
N VAL A 680 20.69 -2.82 -19.86
CA VAL A 680 20.58 -3.77 -18.74
C VAL A 680 20.05 -3.06 -17.49
N SER A 681 19.14 -3.72 -16.74
CA SER A 681 18.69 -3.22 -15.45
C SER A 681 19.79 -3.32 -14.41
N ARG A 682 19.90 -2.30 -13.53
CA ARG A 682 20.85 -2.24 -12.40
C ARG A 682 22.27 -2.69 -12.78
N ALA A 683 22.86 -2.04 -13.78
CA ALA A 683 24.18 -2.41 -14.31
C ALA A 683 25.30 -2.38 -13.26
N ARG A 684 25.14 -1.62 -12.17
CA ARG A 684 26.13 -1.45 -11.11
C ARG A 684 25.50 -1.57 -9.72
N PRO A 685 25.15 -2.79 -9.28
CA PRO A 685 24.39 -3.04 -8.04
C PRO A 685 25.11 -2.66 -6.75
N MET A 686 26.44 -2.65 -6.72
CA MET A 686 27.23 -2.38 -5.50
C MET A 686 27.03 -0.96 -4.90
N PHE A 687 26.29 -0.08 -5.58
CA PHE A 687 25.99 1.28 -5.11
C PHE A 687 24.52 1.47 -4.74
N GLU A 688 23.74 0.38 -4.66
CA GLU A 688 22.27 0.39 -4.58
C GLU A 688 21.70 0.46 -3.18
N THR A 689 22.45 0.44 -2.11
CA THR A 689 21.95 0.25 -0.73
C THR A 689 20.84 1.20 -0.30
N ARG A 690 20.41 2.18 -1.12
CA ARG A 690 19.30 3.10 -0.85
C ARG A 690 18.60 3.63 -2.12
N TRP A 691 18.83 3.04 -3.30
CA TRP A 691 18.25 3.58 -4.53
C TRP A 691 17.25 2.59 -5.13
N GLU A 692 15.98 2.87 -4.97
CA GLU A 692 14.89 2.18 -5.65
C GLU A 692 14.56 2.94 -6.93
N SER A 693 14.67 2.26 -8.06
CA SER A 693 14.23 2.81 -9.34
C SER A 693 12.70 2.65 -9.45
N PRO A 694 11.97 3.68 -9.91
CA PRO A 694 10.55 3.54 -10.17
C PRO A 694 10.21 2.47 -11.24
N TYR A 695 11.23 1.95 -11.91
CA TYR A 695 11.10 0.91 -12.93
C TYR A 695 11.52 -0.49 -12.46
N ASP A 696 11.86 -0.67 -11.18
CA ASP A 696 12.31 -1.96 -10.64
C ASP A 696 11.26 -3.06 -10.78
N HIS A 697 9.98 -2.74 -10.57
CA HIS A 697 8.88 -3.66 -10.76
C HIS A 697 8.70 -4.04 -12.25
N LEU A 698 8.87 -3.09 -13.17
CA LEU A 698 8.84 -3.34 -14.61
C LEU A 698 10.01 -4.23 -15.05
N ALA A 699 11.19 -4.02 -14.46
CA ALA A 699 12.37 -4.83 -14.68
C ALA A 699 12.33 -6.17 -13.93
N ARG A 700 11.31 -6.43 -13.13
CA ARG A 700 11.11 -7.63 -12.31
C ARG A 700 12.31 -7.93 -11.41
N VAL A 701 12.90 -6.87 -10.82
CA VAL A 701 14.16 -6.96 -10.05
C VAL A 701 14.03 -7.94 -8.89
N ALA A 702 12.92 -7.93 -8.16
CA ALA A 702 12.71 -8.83 -7.02
C ALA A 702 12.75 -10.32 -7.41
N GLU A 703 12.43 -10.65 -8.66
CA GLU A 703 12.36 -12.04 -9.11
C GLU A 703 13.72 -12.58 -9.56
N TRP A 704 14.47 -11.84 -10.38
CA TRP A 704 15.77 -12.32 -10.86
C TRP A 704 16.90 -12.09 -9.85
N ALA A 705 16.82 -11.05 -8.99
CA ALA A 705 17.86 -10.78 -8.00
C ALA A 705 17.96 -11.87 -6.92
N LEU A 706 16.87 -12.60 -6.63
CA LEU A 706 16.88 -13.74 -5.71
C LEU A 706 17.47 -15.01 -6.35
N GLY A 707 17.48 -15.10 -7.69
CA GLY A 707 18.02 -16.26 -8.42
C GLY A 707 19.50 -16.14 -8.80
N GLU A 708 20.09 -14.94 -8.77
CA GLU A 708 21.54 -14.74 -9.08
C GLU A 708 22.48 -15.21 -7.94
N GLY A 709 21.96 -15.69 -6.80
CA GLY A 709 22.75 -16.15 -5.66
C GLY A 709 23.37 -17.56 -5.81
N ASP A 710 23.01 -18.32 -6.84
CA ASP A 710 23.46 -19.70 -7.04
C ASP A 710 24.45 -19.89 -8.20
N GLU A 711 24.91 -18.83 -8.86
CA GLU A 711 25.88 -18.92 -9.99
C GLU A 711 27.21 -18.19 -9.71
N THR A 712 27.78 -18.30 -8.49
CA THR A 712 29.19 -17.92 -8.24
C THR A 712 30.00 -19.09 -7.74
#